data_ddf0e2bbe5d3fcb78acd8c25ce40f041
#
_entry.id   ddf0e2bbe5d3fcb78acd8c25ce40f041
#
_cell.length_a   1.000
_cell.length_b   1.000
_cell.length_c   1.000
_cell.angle_alpha   90.00
_cell.angle_beta   90.00
_cell.angle_gamma   90.00
#
_symmetry.space_group_name_H-M   'P 1'
#
loop_
_entity.id
_entity.type
_entity.pdbx_description
1 polymer ?
#
loop_
_entity_poly.entity_id
_entity_poly.type
_entity_poly.pdbx_seq_one_letter_code
_entity_poly.pdbx_strand_id
1 'polypeptide(L)'
;MNPHSRRRVRTTAAATGLAALLLAAAPGVATAAGENLPPLQPKTDALTVDWSKPCSQEPVYVPVAPELRAVVEDPTQDNEDWETNAAGAQFEAWWTDADGVVQRRTHTSATVRSPITQLWRTPADLPADTVVSWHVRAVDDEGATSAWSDEAPGVTCRFIIDTVSPEPATVVSEQYPDDDSGWHDGVGVYGSFTFDSPSEDVVEYVYTVLGSTQTRVRPEEPGGPVTVRWMPEHAGPYYLEVRALDRAGRSSSQTTHWTRVAEGRAPVGHWKLADPAGAGSAAAEAGPVARAGDGVVFGAPAPSRTALTSTVTLDGRGNGYLTPDVPAADTDETFAVSAWVRPAATGSPMTVASQDAADGTSAFTLGLRPAEDSSATWAFRYGTTTLTGGSAAVDGWAHLTGLYDGEDDTLRLYVNGKEVASETGVTPVSAPGAFQIGRARGEGGARWQGEVGDVRVWDRVVPREEIERLGARPAELVAAWDIERTDGGVISDRKGDEPLTLHGGAGFYTPDIEACLEDPECVEFPADALDGRDHLALDGTDDYAAAGNPVVDTADSFSVGLRVRFADTTPGRPMTVLSQGDADSDAFKVRYDPAASEWQLVVTDGGGPGAAETVVAAPGAPTAYSDEVVVVYDDSEGRVTLYVKGEAVAGAAFDAAWSAPGPLQIGRGHTAGGWGEYFHGGADTVRVFNGALTASQVRSFAYLS
;
A
#
# COMPACT_ATOMS: atom_id res chain seq x y z
N MET A 1 -29.24 0.67 19.31
CA MET A 1 -30.67 0.72 19.73
C MET A 1 -31.44 -0.33 18.95
N ASN A 2 -31.84 -1.39 19.64
CA ASN A 2 -32.80 -2.38 19.13
C ASN A 2 -34.21 -1.80 19.21
N PRO A 3 -35.20 -2.23 18.40
CA PRO A 3 -36.10 -3.21 18.98
C PRO A 3 -36.61 -4.32 18.02
N HIS A 4 -36.83 -5.45 18.67
CA HIS A 4 -37.67 -6.61 18.39
C HIS A 4 -38.98 -6.40 17.66
N SER A 5 -39.42 -7.36 16.81
CA SER A 5 -40.81 -7.79 16.74
C SER A 5 -40.92 -9.31 16.55
N ARG A 6 -41.47 -9.94 17.55
CA ARG A 6 -41.99 -11.32 17.57
C ARG A 6 -43.33 -11.34 16.81
N ARG A 7 -43.59 -12.41 16.03
CA ARG A 7 -44.94 -12.82 15.71
C ARG A 7 -45.17 -14.29 16.08
N ARG A 8 -46.26 -14.47 16.78
CA ARG A 8 -46.75 -15.70 17.43
C ARG A 8 -47.42 -16.64 16.42
N VAL A 9 -47.22 -17.92 16.69
CA VAL A 9 -47.97 -19.06 16.17
C VAL A 9 -49.34 -19.11 16.84
N ARG A 10 -50.38 -19.48 16.10
CA ARG A 10 -51.68 -19.92 16.63
C ARG A 10 -51.90 -21.39 16.26
N THR A 11 -52.02 -22.15 17.31
CA THR A 11 -52.55 -23.52 17.39
C THR A 11 -54.04 -23.55 17.22
N THR A 12 -54.58 -24.54 16.52
CA THR A 12 -55.95 -25.03 16.69
C THR A 12 -55.99 -26.52 16.80
N ALA A 13 -56.62 -26.99 17.82
CA ALA A 13 -56.83 -28.39 18.24
C ALA A 13 -58.23 -28.90 17.85
N ALA A 14 -58.36 -30.20 18.05
CA ALA A 14 -59.57 -31.05 18.20
C ALA A 14 -60.02 -31.77 16.94
N ALA A 15 -60.42 -33.02 16.96
CA ALA A 15 -61.18 -33.73 17.97
C ALA A 15 -61.04 -35.28 17.83
N THR A 16 -61.19 -35.90 18.94
CA THR A 16 -61.43 -37.28 19.35
C THR A 16 -62.36 -38.13 18.47
N GLY A 17 -62.01 -39.44 18.31
CA GLY A 17 -62.91 -40.51 17.97
C GLY A 17 -62.44 -41.87 18.58
N LEU A 18 -63.13 -42.28 19.58
CA LEU A 18 -62.99 -43.59 20.29
C LEU A 18 -63.68 -44.72 19.52
N ALA A 19 -62.99 -45.85 19.32
CA ALA A 19 -63.67 -47.14 19.07
C ALA A 19 -62.79 -48.33 19.47
N ALA A 20 -63.30 -48.99 20.37
CA ALA A 20 -63.29 -50.27 21.04
C ALA A 20 -62.34 -51.40 20.60
N LEU A 21 -61.77 -52.04 21.67
CA LEU A 21 -61.04 -53.32 21.68
C LEU A 21 -61.83 -54.50 21.07
N LEU A 22 -61.08 -55.34 20.35
CA LEU A 22 -61.31 -56.80 20.32
C LEU A 22 -59.95 -57.53 20.37
N LEU A 23 -59.68 -58.17 21.48
CA LEU A 23 -58.59 -59.13 21.60
C LEU A 23 -58.94 -60.40 20.82
N ALA A 24 -58.10 -60.74 19.86
CA ALA A 24 -58.01 -62.08 19.33
C ALA A 24 -56.55 -62.52 19.41
N ALA A 25 -56.29 -63.56 20.20
CA ALA A 25 -54.98 -64.23 20.27
C ALA A 25 -54.72 -64.91 18.92
N ALA A 26 -53.62 -64.53 18.26
CA ALA A 26 -53.09 -65.21 17.07
C ALA A 26 -51.71 -65.84 17.44
N PRO A 27 -51.40 -66.96 16.83
CA PRO A 27 -50.19 -67.73 17.12
C PRO A 27 -48.93 -66.99 16.66
N GLY A 28 -47.81 -67.29 17.33
CA GLY A 28 -46.53 -66.66 17.07
C GLY A 28 -46.19 -66.59 15.58
N VAL A 29 -46.04 -65.38 15.12
CA VAL A 29 -45.42 -65.11 13.79
C VAL A 29 -43.93 -65.21 14.04
N ALA A 30 -43.31 -66.20 13.40
CA ALA A 30 -41.87 -66.18 13.19
C ALA A 30 -41.52 -64.86 12.54
N THR A 31 -40.64 -64.10 13.14
CA THR A 31 -40.04 -62.93 12.53
C THR A 31 -39.36 -63.43 11.26
N ALA A 32 -39.91 -63.11 10.09
CA ALA A 32 -39.16 -63.26 8.86
C ALA A 32 -37.86 -62.46 9.02
N ALA A 33 -36.74 -63.11 8.77
CA ALA A 33 -35.48 -62.39 8.58
C ALA A 33 -35.76 -61.25 7.61
N GLY A 34 -35.39 -60.04 7.96
CA GLY A 34 -35.67 -58.87 7.11
C GLY A 34 -35.12 -59.12 5.69
N GLU A 35 -35.94 -58.87 4.68
CA GLU A 35 -35.50 -58.96 3.28
C GLU A 35 -34.32 -57.99 3.10
N ASN A 36 -33.16 -58.50 2.62
CA ASN A 36 -32.03 -57.62 2.24
C ASN A 36 -32.51 -56.67 1.15
N LEU A 37 -32.49 -55.38 1.41
CA LEU A 37 -32.77 -54.32 0.43
C LEU A 37 -31.51 -54.04 -0.39
N PRO A 38 -31.60 -53.96 -1.73
CA PRO A 38 -30.42 -53.62 -2.52
C PRO A 38 -29.92 -52.22 -2.18
N PRO A 39 -28.60 -51.98 -2.25
CA PRO A 39 -27.99 -50.66 -2.01
C PRO A 39 -28.54 -49.56 -2.94
N LEU A 40 -28.41 -48.33 -2.56
CA LEU A 40 -28.87 -47.17 -3.36
C LEU A 40 -28.00 -46.98 -4.60
N GLN A 41 -28.63 -46.58 -5.73
CA GLN A 41 -27.91 -46.18 -6.91
C GLN A 41 -26.97 -44.98 -6.62
N PRO A 42 -25.66 -45.06 -6.89
CA PRO A 42 -24.75 -43.97 -6.74
C PRO A 42 -25.18 -42.75 -7.60
N LYS A 43 -25.27 -41.57 -6.95
CA LYS A 43 -25.73 -40.34 -7.60
C LYS A 43 -24.62 -39.74 -8.46
N THR A 44 -24.95 -39.27 -9.65
CA THR A 44 -23.99 -38.69 -10.61
C THR A 44 -23.23 -37.50 -10.05
N ASP A 45 -23.87 -36.68 -9.21
CA ASP A 45 -23.29 -35.52 -8.58
C ASP A 45 -22.29 -35.88 -7.46
N ALA A 46 -22.28 -37.12 -7.00
CA ALA A 46 -21.32 -37.64 -6.02
C ALA A 46 -20.18 -38.43 -6.68
N LEU A 47 -20.11 -38.45 -8.01
CA LEU A 47 -19.06 -39.12 -8.78
C LEU A 47 -17.99 -38.13 -9.22
N THR A 48 -16.72 -38.47 -9.01
CA THR A 48 -15.61 -37.61 -9.45
C THR A 48 -14.50 -38.43 -10.11
N VAL A 49 -13.84 -37.78 -11.06
CA VAL A 49 -12.54 -38.17 -11.59
C VAL A 49 -11.47 -37.36 -10.83
N ASP A 50 -10.56 -38.08 -10.20
CA ASP A 50 -9.65 -37.49 -9.21
C ASP A 50 -10.43 -36.80 -8.07
N TRP A 51 -9.84 -35.79 -7.42
CA TRP A 51 -10.46 -35.12 -6.26
C TRP A 51 -11.46 -34.04 -6.63
N SER A 52 -11.37 -33.49 -7.83
CA SER A 52 -12.02 -32.20 -8.13
C SER A 52 -12.83 -32.17 -9.43
N LYS A 53 -12.70 -33.18 -10.32
CA LYS A 53 -13.37 -33.14 -11.60
C LYS A 53 -14.68 -33.94 -11.51
N PRO A 54 -15.86 -33.30 -11.57
CA PRO A 54 -17.14 -34.00 -11.47
C PRO A 54 -17.37 -34.87 -12.67
N CYS A 55 -18.19 -35.91 -12.49
CA CYS A 55 -18.73 -36.74 -13.60
C CYS A 55 -19.42 -35.84 -14.62
N SER A 56 -19.12 -36.09 -15.90
CA SER A 56 -19.73 -35.38 -17.03
C SER A 56 -19.89 -36.31 -18.23
N GLN A 57 -20.91 -36.08 -19.05
CA GLN A 57 -21.03 -36.68 -20.38
C GLN A 57 -19.98 -36.14 -21.36
N GLU A 58 -19.64 -34.87 -21.26
CA GLU A 58 -18.48 -34.33 -21.95
C GLU A 58 -17.22 -34.86 -21.25
N PRO A 59 -16.25 -35.39 -21.99
CA PRO A 59 -15.07 -35.97 -21.39
C PRO A 59 -14.26 -34.94 -20.57
N VAL A 60 -13.90 -35.30 -19.34
CA VAL A 60 -12.93 -34.54 -18.55
C VAL A 60 -11.51 -35.00 -18.88
N TYR A 61 -10.58 -34.07 -19.04
CA TYR A 61 -9.20 -34.39 -19.39
C TYR A 61 -8.35 -34.58 -18.12
N VAL A 62 -7.51 -35.62 -18.12
CA VAL A 62 -6.62 -35.95 -17.00
C VAL A 62 -5.21 -36.25 -17.50
N PRO A 63 -4.14 -35.86 -16.79
CA PRO A 63 -2.77 -36.03 -17.28
C PRO A 63 -2.21 -37.45 -17.15
N VAL A 64 -2.86 -38.29 -16.35
CA VAL A 64 -2.50 -39.70 -16.08
C VAL A 64 -3.76 -40.51 -15.81
N ALA A 65 -3.62 -41.84 -15.74
CA ALA A 65 -4.73 -42.73 -15.36
C ALA A 65 -5.30 -42.26 -13.98
N PRO A 66 -6.60 -41.88 -13.93
CA PRO A 66 -7.18 -41.21 -12.80
C PRO A 66 -7.61 -42.15 -11.67
N GLU A 67 -7.91 -41.57 -10.51
CA GLU A 67 -8.67 -42.23 -9.46
C GLU A 67 -10.16 -41.90 -9.60
N LEU A 68 -11.00 -42.93 -9.86
CA LEU A 68 -12.45 -42.76 -9.91
C LEU A 68 -13.04 -42.88 -8.53
N ARG A 69 -14.01 -42.04 -8.19
CA ARG A 69 -14.62 -41.97 -6.87
C ARG A 69 -16.13 -41.98 -6.94
N ALA A 70 -16.74 -42.66 -5.99
CA ALA A 70 -18.18 -42.71 -5.85
C ALA A 70 -18.56 -42.80 -4.36
N VAL A 71 -19.64 -42.13 -4.01
CA VAL A 71 -20.29 -42.35 -2.71
C VAL A 71 -21.30 -43.48 -2.87
N VAL A 72 -21.17 -44.53 -2.08
CA VAL A 72 -22.09 -45.66 -2.05
C VAL A 72 -22.78 -45.71 -0.67
N GLU A 73 -24.06 -46.10 -0.73
CA GLU A 73 -24.92 -46.12 0.44
C GLU A 73 -25.83 -47.35 0.37
N ASP A 74 -25.88 -48.07 1.49
CA ASP A 74 -26.83 -49.15 1.70
C ASP A 74 -27.94 -48.62 2.62
N PRO A 75 -29.23 -48.76 2.27
CA PRO A 75 -30.32 -48.25 3.06
C PRO A 75 -30.36 -48.92 4.42
N THR A 76 -30.50 -48.12 5.48
CA THR A 76 -30.70 -48.62 6.82
C THR A 76 -32.00 -49.41 6.89
N GLN A 77 -31.92 -50.73 7.19
CA GLN A 77 -33.08 -51.42 7.68
C GLN A 77 -33.33 -50.97 9.13
N ASP A 78 -34.59 -50.96 9.57
CA ASP A 78 -35.06 -50.51 10.89
C ASP A 78 -34.50 -51.34 12.10
N ASN A 79 -33.41 -52.03 11.93
CA ASN A 79 -32.69 -52.75 12.99
C ASN A 79 -31.46 -51.97 13.42
N GLU A 80 -31.34 -51.69 14.69
CA GLU A 80 -30.25 -51.00 15.37
C GLU A 80 -28.84 -51.65 15.21
N ASP A 81 -28.69 -52.70 14.43
CA ASP A 81 -27.43 -53.40 14.22
C ASP A 81 -26.62 -52.69 13.11
N TRP A 82 -25.67 -51.88 13.54
CA TRP A 82 -24.73 -51.15 12.73
C TRP A 82 -23.81 -52.03 11.83
N GLU A 83 -23.82 -53.36 12.03
CA GLU A 83 -23.02 -54.33 11.29
C GLU A 83 -23.59 -54.68 9.92
N THR A 84 -24.85 -54.36 9.62
CA THR A 84 -25.57 -54.77 8.41
C THR A 84 -25.63 -53.78 7.27
N ASN A 85 -25.11 -52.57 7.44
CA ASN A 85 -25.11 -51.48 6.46
C ASN A 85 -23.75 -51.33 5.79
N ALA A 86 -23.23 -52.36 5.18
CA ALA A 86 -21.94 -52.33 4.52
C ALA A 86 -22.09 -52.30 3.00
N ALA A 87 -21.49 -51.31 2.34
CA ALA A 87 -21.47 -51.18 0.90
C ALA A 87 -20.05 -51.11 0.33
N GLY A 88 -19.86 -51.79 -0.78
CA GLY A 88 -18.72 -51.64 -1.69
C GLY A 88 -19.17 -51.01 -3.00
N ALA A 89 -18.23 -50.71 -3.86
CA ALA A 89 -18.49 -50.19 -5.20
C ALA A 89 -17.95 -51.14 -6.26
N GLN A 90 -18.77 -51.44 -7.25
CA GLN A 90 -18.30 -52.07 -8.47
C GLN A 90 -18.20 -51.02 -9.56
N PHE A 91 -16.98 -50.71 -9.97
CA PHE A 91 -16.65 -49.79 -11.06
C PHE A 91 -16.47 -50.59 -12.35
N GLU A 92 -16.91 -50.02 -13.47
CA GLU A 92 -16.60 -50.48 -14.82
C GLU A 92 -16.17 -49.28 -15.65
N ALA A 93 -15.04 -49.42 -16.37
CA ALA A 93 -14.57 -48.47 -17.36
C ALA A 93 -14.41 -49.18 -18.70
N TRP A 94 -14.83 -48.55 -19.81
CA TRP A 94 -14.73 -49.11 -21.14
C TRP A 94 -14.41 -48.08 -22.21
N TRP A 95 -13.81 -48.55 -23.27
CA TRP A 95 -13.47 -47.75 -24.44
C TRP A 95 -13.54 -48.64 -25.71
N THR A 96 -13.57 -48.01 -26.86
CA THR A 96 -13.45 -48.70 -28.15
C THR A 96 -12.02 -48.52 -28.64
N ASP A 97 -11.33 -49.64 -28.90
CA ASP A 97 -9.96 -49.61 -29.42
C ASP A 97 -9.92 -49.29 -30.93
N ALA A 98 -8.70 -49.23 -31.51
CA ALA A 98 -8.46 -48.88 -32.90
C ALA A 98 -9.10 -49.93 -33.89
N ASP A 99 -9.30 -51.15 -33.44
CA ASP A 99 -9.91 -52.23 -34.24
C ASP A 99 -11.44 -52.23 -34.11
N GLY A 100 -12.03 -51.28 -33.39
CA GLY A 100 -13.46 -51.17 -33.14
C GLY A 100 -13.99 -52.14 -32.05
N VAL A 101 -13.10 -52.76 -31.29
CA VAL A 101 -13.45 -53.68 -30.20
C VAL A 101 -13.61 -52.95 -28.88
N VAL A 102 -14.71 -53.24 -28.17
CA VAL A 102 -14.93 -52.65 -26.84
C VAL A 102 -14.08 -53.35 -25.79
N GLN A 103 -13.14 -52.67 -25.25
CA GLN A 103 -12.31 -53.08 -24.12
C GLN A 103 -12.96 -52.66 -22.81
N ARG A 104 -12.77 -53.48 -21.74
CA ARG A 104 -13.36 -53.19 -20.41
C ARG A 104 -12.36 -53.48 -19.31
N ARG A 105 -12.47 -52.68 -18.24
CA ARG A 105 -11.78 -52.89 -16.95
C ARG A 105 -12.80 -52.75 -15.83
N THR A 106 -12.75 -53.67 -14.88
CA THR A 106 -13.66 -53.69 -13.74
C THR A 106 -12.87 -53.72 -12.42
N HIS A 107 -13.45 -53.15 -11.41
CA HIS A 107 -12.91 -53.19 -10.05
C HIS A 107 -14.06 -53.23 -9.05
N THR A 108 -13.97 -54.14 -8.08
CA THR A 108 -14.91 -54.20 -6.98
C THR A 108 -14.15 -53.96 -5.69
N SER A 109 -14.57 -52.94 -4.96
CA SER A 109 -13.97 -52.61 -3.65
C SER A 109 -14.49 -53.52 -2.54
N ALA A 110 -13.83 -53.54 -1.39
CA ALA A 110 -14.35 -54.22 -0.21
C ALA A 110 -15.61 -53.50 0.31
N THR A 111 -16.55 -54.28 0.82
CA THR A 111 -17.71 -53.76 1.53
C THR A 111 -17.28 -53.22 2.89
N VAL A 112 -17.68 -52.02 3.21
CA VAL A 112 -17.40 -51.33 4.48
C VAL A 112 -18.64 -50.51 4.88
N ARG A 113 -18.72 -50.10 6.13
CA ARG A 113 -19.86 -49.34 6.64
C ARG A 113 -20.21 -48.14 5.75
N SER A 114 -21.47 -48.04 5.33
CA SER A 114 -21.98 -46.96 4.51
C SER A 114 -22.68 -45.86 5.31
N PRO A 115 -22.86 -44.62 4.79
CA PRO A 115 -22.37 -44.18 3.48
C PRO A 115 -20.86 -43.97 3.48
N ILE A 116 -20.22 -44.30 2.35
CA ILE A 116 -18.75 -44.23 2.23
C ILE A 116 -18.34 -43.83 0.83
N THR A 117 -17.23 -43.09 0.72
CA THR A 117 -16.57 -42.84 -0.55
C THR A 117 -15.67 -44.02 -0.88
N GLN A 118 -15.98 -44.71 -1.94
CA GLN A 118 -15.17 -45.78 -2.54
C GLN A 118 -14.34 -45.20 -3.70
N LEU A 119 -13.16 -45.72 -3.86
CA LEU A 119 -12.24 -45.25 -4.89
C LEU A 119 -11.66 -46.43 -5.70
N TRP A 120 -11.39 -46.17 -6.98
CA TRP A 120 -10.66 -47.05 -7.85
C TRP A 120 -9.51 -46.31 -8.53
N ARG A 121 -8.29 -46.66 -8.20
CA ARG A 121 -7.13 -46.26 -8.99
C ARG A 121 -7.12 -47.06 -10.27
N THR A 122 -7.43 -46.40 -11.38
CA THR A 122 -7.48 -47.07 -12.67
C THR A 122 -6.10 -47.59 -13.08
N PRO A 123 -6.04 -48.73 -13.78
CA PRO A 123 -4.76 -49.28 -14.22
C PRO A 123 -4.09 -48.38 -15.26
N ALA A 124 -2.75 -48.38 -15.27
CA ALA A 124 -1.96 -47.52 -16.17
C ALA A 124 -2.00 -47.95 -17.65
N ASP A 125 -2.67 -49.05 -17.99
CA ASP A 125 -2.83 -49.57 -19.34
C ASP A 125 -4.09 -49.03 -20.06
N LEU A 126 -4.76 -48.03 -19.47
CA LEU A 126 -5.83 -47.32 -20.16
C LEU A 126 -5.27 -46.51 -21.34
N PRO A 127 -5.97 -46.44 -22.48
CA PRO A 127 -5.47 -45.73 -23.65
C PRO A 127 -5.40 -44.22 -23.43
N ALA A 128 -4.34 -43.59 -23.94
CA ALA A 128 -4.29 -42.14 -24.11
C ALA A 128 -5.17 -41.69 -25.29
N ASP A 129 -5.54 -40.42 -25.29
CA ASP A 129 -6.27 -39.72 -26.36
C ASP A 129 -7.56 -40.41 -26.82
N THR A 130 -8.12 -41.25 -25.96
CA THR A 130 -9.33 -42.03 -26.23
C THR A 130 -10.36 -41.74 -25.15
N VAL A 131 -11.62 -41.61 -25.56
CA VAL A 131 -12.73 -41.45 -24.61
C VAL A 131 -12.91 -42.73 -23.83
N VAL A 132 -12.64 -42.71 -22.54
CA VAL A 132 -12.96 -43.78 -21.60
C VAL A 132 -14.26 -43.43 -20.90
N SER A 133 -15.27 -44.27 -21.09
CA SER A 133 -16.55 -44.19 -20.38
C SER A 133 -16.47 -45.00 -19.10
N TRP A 134 -17.18 -44.60 -18.07
CA TRP A 134 -17.26 -45.35 -16.82
C TRP A 134 -18.57 -45.13 -16.09
N HIS A 135 -18.93 -46.13 -15.30
CA HIS A 135 -20.00 -46.07 -14.34
C HIS A 135 -19.68 -46.90 -13.10
N VAL A 136 -20.53 -46.82 -12.10
CA VAL A 136 -20.36 -47.53 -10.83
C VAL A 136 -21.71 -47.94 -10.28
N ARG A 137 -21.75 -49.05 -9.57
CA ARG A 137 -22.89 -49.43 -8.75
C ARG A 137 -22.45 -49.84 -7.34
N ALA A 138 -23.34 -49.73 -6.41
CA ALA A 138 -23.10 -50.22 -5.07
C ALA A 138 -23.37 -51.73 -4.99
N VAL A 139 -22.63 -52.41 -4.11
CA VAL A 139 -22.73 -53.82 -3.80
C VAL A 139 -22.73 -53.98 -2.29
N ASP A 140 -23.70 -54.69 -1.72
CA ASP A 140 -23.70 -54.99 -0.28
C ASP A 140 -22.85 -56.22 0.06
N ASP A 141 -22.79 -56.58 1.34
CA ASP A 141 -22.04 -57.75 1.81
C ASP A 141 -22.75 -59.09 1.57
N GLU A 142 -24.04 -59.09 1.24
CA GLU A 142 -24.81 -60.24 0.80
C GLU A 142 -24.78 -60.44 -0.69
N GLY A 143 -24.23 -59.51 -1.48
CA GLY A 143 -24.05 -59.59 -2.93
C GLY A 143 -25.20 -58.99 -3.76
N ALA A 144 -26.18 -58.31 -3.12
CA ALA A 144 -27.16 -57.56 -3.88
C ALA A 144 -26.51 -56.28 -4.46
N THR A 145 -27.01 -55.80 -5.59
CA THR A 145 -26.43 -54.68 -6.31
C THR A 145 -27.48 -53.62 -6.62
N SER A 146 -27.07 -52.38 -6.59
CA SER A 146 -27.88 -51.28 -7.08
C SER A 146 -27.97 -51.27 -8.62
N ALA A 147 -28.80 -50.38 -9.16
CA ALA A 147 -28.69 -49.96 -10.54
C ALA A 147 -27.35 -49.28 -10.80
N TRP A 148 -26.86 -49.29 -12.04
CA TRP A 148 -25.67 -48.56 -12.43
C TRP A 148 -25.90 -47.04 -12.36
N SER A 149 -24.86 -46.28 -12.01
CA SER A 149 -24.93 -44.81 -11.86
C SER A 149 -25.35 -44.07 -13.12
N ASP A 150 -25.22 -44.67 -14.29
CA ASP A 150 -25.64 -44.12 -15.59
C ASP A 150 -27.04 -44.54 -16.04
N GLU A 151 -27.70 -45.45 -15.32
CA GLU A 151 -29.13 -45.69 -15.53
C GLU A 151 -29.95 -44.47 -15.09
N ALA A 152 -31.08 -44.25 -15.79
CA ALA A 152 -31.90 -43.06 -15.55
C ALA A 152 -32.30 -42.90 -14.05
N PRO A 153 -32.13 -41.76 -13.43
CA PRO A 153 -31.85 -40.43 -14.04
C PRO A 153 -30.36 -40.09 -14.20
N GLY A 154 -29.43 -41.02 -14.06
CA GLY A 154 -27.99 -40.82 -14.13
C GLY A 154 -27.46 -40.60 -15.56
N VAL A 155 -26.14 -40.35 -15.64
CA VAL A 155 -25.41 -40.15 -16.89
C VAL A 155 -24.12 -40.96 -16.90
N THR A 156 -23.68 -41.41 -18.08
CA THR A 156 -22.37 -42.04 -18.25
C THR A 156 -21.26 -41.04 -18.11
N CYS A 157 -20.37 -41.25 -17.15
CA CYS A 157 -19.19 -40.40 -16.95
C CYS A 157 -18.12 -40.72 -18.00
N ARG A 158 -17.35 -39.70 -18.41
CA ARG A 158 -16.30 -39.85 -19.41
C ARG A 158 -15.04 -39.10 -19.03
N PHE A 159 -13.88 -39.64 -19.41
CA PHE A 159 -12.61 -38.94 -19.32
C PHE A 159 -11.71 -39.29 -20.51
N ILE A 160 -10.70 -38.44 -20.74
CA ILE A 160 -9.62 -38.68 -21.70
C ILE A 160 -8.30 -38.51 -20.92
N ILE A 161 -7.38 -39.46 -21.11
CA ILE A 161 -6.01 -39.35 -20.59
C ILE A 161 -5.20 -38.63 -21.66
N ASP A 162 -4.82 -37.41 -21.38
CA ASP A 162 -3.96 -36.63 -22.25
C ASP A 162 -2.54 -36.65 -21.70
N THR A 163 -1.62 -37.27 -22.44
CA THR A 163 -0.24 -37.49 -22.07
C THR A 163 0.73 -36.50 -22.73
N VAL A 164 0.23 -35.67 -23.63
CA VAL A 164 1.02 -34.71 -24.40
C VAL A 164 0.93 -33.35 -23.73
N SER A 165 2.08 -32.77 -23.36
CA SER A 165 2.12 -31.38 -22.87
C SER A 165 2.02 -30.42 -24.05
N PRO A 166 1.40 -29.25 -23.87
CA PRO A 166 1.33 -28.25 -24.94
C PRO A 166 2.72 -27.74 -25.35
N GLU A 167 2.80 -27.26 -26.55
CA GLU A 167 3.99 -26.59 -27.05
C GLU A 167 4.19 -25.23 -26.34
N PRO A 168 5.45 -24.74 -26.22
CA PRO A 168 5.73 -23.46 -25.59
C PRO A 168 4.98 -22.34 -26.30
N ALA A 169 4.45 -21.39 -25.50
CA ALA A 169 3.85 -20.19 -26.04
C ALA A 169 4.91 -19.28 -26.66
N THR A 170 4.60 -18.64 -27.75
CA THR A 170 5.32 -17.46 -28.24
C THR A 170 4.84 -16.21 -27.50
N VAL A 171 5.69 -15.19 -27.41
CA VAL A 171 5.37 -13.89 -26.81
C VAL A 171 5.69 -12.80 -27.84
N VAL A 172 4.70 -11.96 -28.13
CA VAL A 172 4.85 -10.85 -29.06
C VAL A 172 4.44 -9.55 -28.38
N SER A 173 5.26 -8.52 -28.50
CA SER A 173 4.96 -7.14 -28.08
C SER A 173 5.55 -6.17 -29.07
N GLU A 174 4.78 -5.15 -29.47
CA GLU A 174 5.26 -4.07 -30.34
C GLU A 174 6.03 -3.02 -29.54
N GLN A 175 5.53 -2.67 -28.33
CA GLN A 175 6.13 -1.66 -27.46
C GLN A 175 7.36 -2.16 -26.74
N TYR A 176 7.34 -3.43 -26.34
CA TYR A 176 8.39 -4.08 -25.55
C TYR A 176 8.85 -5.39 -26.22
N PRO A 177 9.51 -5.31 -27.40
CA PRO A 177 9.93 -6.50 -28.15
C PRO A 177 10.96 -7.34 -27.38
N ASP A 178 11.12 -8.60 -27.79
CA ASP A 178 12.13 -9.51 -27.25
C ASP A 178 13.54 -9.10 -27.73
N ASP A 179 14.08 -8.09 -27.05
CA ASP A 179 15.39 -7.49 -27.35
C ASP A 179 16.03 -6.99 -26.04
N ASP A 180 17.07 -7.66 -25.59
CA ASP A 180 17.83 -7.28 -24.41
C ASP A 180 18.96 -6.28 -24.69
N SER A 181 19.16 -5.87 -25.95
CA SER A 181 20.22 -4.95 -26.39
C SER A 181 19.75 -3.50 -26.54
N GLY A 182 18.49 -3.29 -26.92
CA GLY A 182 17.88 -1.98 -27.12
C GLY A 182 17.05 -1.50 -25.91
N TRP A 183 16.95 -0.19 -25.76
CA TRP A 183 16.00 0.43 -24.82
C TRP A 183 14.71 0.73 -25.59
N HIS A 184 13.58 0.24 -25.06
CA HIS A 184 12.29 0.32 -25.70
C HIS A 184 11.32 1.13 -24.86
N ASP A 185 10.54 1.98 -25.50
CA ASP A 185 9.62 2.93 -24.92
C ASP A 185 10.03 3.39 -23.51
N GLY A 186 9.12 3.69 -22.60
CA GLY A 186 9.51 4.21 -21.29
C GLY A 186 8.54 3.89 -20.16
N VAL A 187 9.02 4.15 -18.97
CA VAL A 187 8.26 4.08 -17.73
C VAL A 187 6.95 4.88 -17.87
N GLY A 188 5.83 4.31 -17.47
CA GLY A 188 4.51 4.92 -17.53
C GLY A 188 3.82 4.85 -18.90
N VAL A 189 4.38 4.08 -19.85
CA VAL A 189 3.75 3.83 -21.15
C VAL A 189 3.21 2.42 -21.22
N TYR A 190 1.92 2.29 -21.53
CA TYR A 190 1.29 0.99 -21.70
C TYR A 190 1.78 0.27 -22.93
N GLY A 191 2.00 -1.02 -22.81
CA GLY A 191 2.22 -1.96 -23.88
C GLY A 191 1.39 -3.22 -23.69
N SER A 192 1.47 -4.13 -24.64
CA SER A 192 0.77 -5.41 -24.59
C SER A 192 1.71 -6.57 -24.90
N PHE A 193 1.46 -7.71 -24.26
CA PHE A 193 2.07 -8.99 -24.59
C PHE A 193 0.99 -9.93 -25.08
N THR A 194 1.17 -10.48 -26.28
CA THR A 194 0.29 -11.54 -26.81
C THR A 194 0.97 -12.88 -26.68
N PHE A 195 0.33 -13.81 -25.97
CA PHE A 195 0.74 -15.19 -25.80
C PHE A 195 -0.02 -16.05 -26.80
N ASP A 196 0.66 -16.92 -27.52
CA ASP A 196 0.07 -17.84 -28.47
C ASP A 196 0.86 -19.15 -28.51
N SER A 197 0.18 -20.28 -28.37
CA SER A 197 0.77 -21.62 -28.45
C SER A 197 0.24 -22.34 -29.69
N PRO A 198 1.07 -23.11 -30.44
CA PRO A 198 0.60 -23.94 -31.53
C PRO A 198 -0.36 -25.04 -31.14
N SER A 199 -0.47 -25.35 -29.84
CA SER A 199 -1.37 -26.43 -29.36
C SER A 199 -2.82 -25.93 -29.25
N GLU A 200 -3.75 -26.65 -29.94
CA GLU A 200 -5.16 -26.27 -30.04
C GLU A 200 -5.97 -26.50 -28.75
N ASP A 201 -5.40 -27.15 -27.75
CA ASP A 201 -6.07 -27.53 -26.49
C ASP A 201 -5.64 -26.72 -25.29
N VAL A 202 -4.85 -25.67 -25.48
CA VAL A 202 -4.45 -24.73 -24.41
C VAL A 202 -5.67 -23.98 -23.89
N VAL A 203 -5.89 -24.07 -22.58
CA VAL A 203 -7.01 -23.41 -21.91
C VAL A 203 -6.59 -22.29 -20.96
N GLU A 204 -5.30 -22.18 -20.68
CA GLU A 204 -4.79 -21.18 -19.75
C GLU A 204 -3.31 -20.87 -20.04
N TYR A 205 -2.93 -19.59 -19.91
CA TYR A 205 -1.55 -19.17 -19.86
C TYR A 205 -1.23 -18.70 -18.45
N VAL A 206 -0.06 -19.10 -17.93
CA VAL A 206 0.45 -18.68 -16.62
C VAL A 206 1.73 -17.91 -16.84
N TYR A 207 1.75 -16.66 -16.40
CA TYR A 207 2.92 -15.78 -16.60
C TYR A 207 3.33 -15.00 -15.36
N THR A 208 4.58 -14.54 -15.37
CA THR A 208 5.16 -13.62 -14.38
C THR A 208 5.97 -12.55 -15.09
N VAL A 209 6.07 -11.37 -14.48
CA VAL A 209 7.00 -10.31 -14.89
C VAL A 209 7.97 -10.06 -13.74
N LEU A 210 9.29 -10.10 -14.00
CA LEU A 210 10.35 -9.95 -12.98
C LEU A 210 10.19 -10.86 -11.75
N GLY A 211 9.66 -12.09 -11.94
CA GLY A 211 9.42 -12.99 -10.82
C GLY A 211 8.31 -12.56 -9.86
N SER A 212 7.42 -11.67 -10.30
CA SER A 212 6.22 -11.27 -9.57
C SER A 212 5.30 -12.46 -9.28
N THR A 213 4.19 -12.24 -8.57
CA THR A 213 3.15 -13.26 -8.38
C THR A 213 2.63 -13.77 -9.72
N GLN A 214 2.47 -15.08 -9.83
CA GLN A 214 1.92 -15.71 -11.05
C GLN A 214 0.52 -15.20 -11.35
N THR A 215 0.33 -14.76 -12.59
CA THR A 215 -0.97 -14.37 -13.14
C THR A 215 -1.43 -15.42 -14.11
N ARG A 216 -2.74 -15.72 -14.08
CA ARG A 216 -3.40 -16.71 -14.95
C ARG A 216 -4.40 -16.02 -15.84
N VAL A 217 -4.31 -16.30 -17.13
CA VAL A 217 -5.21 -15.75 -18.16
C VAL A 217 -5.70 -16.85 -19.09
N ARG A 218 -6.93 -16.73 -19.58
CA ARG A 218 -7.56 -17.73 -20.43
C ARG A 218 -7.89 -17.16 -21.79
N PRO A 219 -7.61 -17.92 -22.85
CA PRO A 219 -8.08 -17.56 -24.18
C PRO A 219 -9.62 -17.63 -24.26
N GLU A 220 -10.20 -16.88 -25.18
CA GLU A 220 -11.66 -16.92 -25.42
C GLU A 220 -12.10 -18.30 -25.90
N GLU A 221 -11.27 -18.95 -26.74
CA GLU A 221 -11.45 -20.32 -27.20
C GLU A 221 -10.19 -21.15 -26.92
N PRO A 222 -10.30 -22.44 -26.62
CA PRO A 222 -9.12 -23.28 -26.43
C PRO A 222 -8.18 -23.23 -27.64
N GLY A 223 -6.88 -23.13 -27.37
CA GLY A 223 -5.83 -22.95 -28.37
C GLY A 223 -5.70 -21.56 -28.95
N GLY A 224 -6.51 -20.59 -28.50
CA GLY A 224 -6.44 -19.21 -28.97
C GLY A 224 -5.37 -18.39 -28.27
N PRO A 225 -5.00 -17.22 -28.84
CA PRO A 225 -4.09 -16.27 -28.23
C PRO A 225 -4.73 -15.51 -27.06
N VAL A 226 -3.89 -14.97 -26.19
CA VAL A 226 -4.30 -14.04 -25.12
C VAL A 226 -3.40 -12.82 -25.14
N THR A 227 -3.99 -11.63 -25.14
CA THR A 227 -3.27 -10.38 -25.01
C THR A 227 -3.46 -9.84 -23.59
N VAL A 228 -2.35 -9.54 -22.91
CA VAL A 228 -2.33 -8.89 -21.59
C VAL A 228 -1.70 -7.51 -21.71
N ARG A 229 -2.25 -6.55 -20.99
CA ARG A 229 -1.69 -5.20 -20.90
C ARG A 229 -0.69 -5.12 -19.75
N TRP A 230 0.33 -4.33 -19.94
CA TRP A 230 1.35 -4.11 -18.96
C TRP A 230 1.93 -2.70 -19.09
N MET A 231 2.23 -2.08 -17.97
CA MET A 231 2.91 -0.79 -17.88
C MET A 231 4.08 -0.91 -16.91
N PRO A 232 5.30 -0.57 -17.32
CA PRO A 232 6.46 -0.54 -16.45
C PRO A 232 6.43 0.68 -15.52
N GLU A 233 6.72 0.46 -14.25
CA GLU A 233 6.86 1.52 -13.25
C GLU A 233 8.30 1.98 -13.08
N HIS A 234 9.28 1.19 -13.51
CA HIS A 234 10.72 1.46 -13.38
C HIS A 234 11.45 1.25 -14.71
N ALA A 235 12.54 1.98 -14.92
CA ALA A 235 13.45 1.71 -16.01
C ALA A 235 14.38 0.54 -15.68
N GLY A 236 14.82 -0.19 -16.71
CA GLY A 236 15.77 -1.27 -16.54
C GLY A 236 15.46 -2.51 -17.37
N PRO A 237 16.20 -3.58 -17.16
CA PRO A 237 15.95 -4.86 -17.81
C PRO A 237 14.75 -5.56 -17.18
N TYR A 238 13.87 -6.09 -18.01
CA TYR A 238 12.73 -6.90 -17.62
C TYR A 238 12.78 -8.26 -18.31
N TYR A 239 12.21 -9.27 -17.67
CA TYR A 239 11.89 -10.54 -18.28
C TYR A 239 10.46 -10.94 -17.91
N LEU A 240 9.76 -11.49 -18.91
CA LEU A 240 8.46 -12.11 -18.76
C LEU A 240 8.61 -13.60 -19.02
N GLU A 241 8.10 -14.41 -18.12
CA GLU A 241 8.08 -15.87 -18.26
C GLU A 241 6.64 -16.34 -18.41
N VAL A 242 6.39 -17.19 -19.41
CA VAL A 242 5.05 -17.71 -19.66
C VAL A 242 5.08 -19.23 -19.92
N ARG A 243 4.02 -19.93 -19.54
CA ARG A 243 3.74 -21.32 -19.82
C ARG A 243 2.30 -21.47 -20.28
N ALA A 244 2.09 -22.33 -21.24
CA ALA A 244 0.76 -22.77 -21.66
C ALA A 244 0.32 -23.99 -20.85
N LEU A 245 -0.96 -24.06 -20.48
CA LEU A 245 -1.58 -25.20 -19.80
C LEU A 245 -2.73 -25.73 -20.65
N ASP A 246 -2.78 -27.07 -20.86
CA ASP A 246 -3.83 -27.76 -21.55
C ASP A 246 -5.05 -28.08 -20.65
N ARG A 247 -6.04 -28.72 -21.24
CA ARG A 247 -7.27 -29.17 -20.55
C ARG A 247 -7.01 -30.21 -19.46
N ALA A 248 -5.94 -30.99 -19.60
CA ALA A 248 -5.53 -31.97 -18.58
C ALA A 248 -4.82 -31.33 -17.40
N GLY A 249 -4.35 -30.08 -17.55
CA GLY A 249 -3.55 -29.34 -16.56
C GLY A 249 -2.05 -29.59 -16.73
N ARG A 250 -1.60 -30.12 -17.86
CA ARG A 250 -0.18 -30.26 -18.18
C ARG A 250 0.36 -28.92 -18.64
N SER A 251 1.62 -28.70 -18.35
CA SER A 251 2.29 -27.43 -18.65
C SER A 251 3.31 -27.60 -19.76
N SER A 252 3.41 -26.64 -20.65
CA SER A 252 4.51 -26.50 -21.59
C SER A 252 5.85 -26.24 -20.85
N SER A 253 6.94 -26.31 -21.58
CA SER A 253 8.17 -25.64 -21.16
C SER A 253 7.96 -24.14 -21.10
N GLN A 254 8.80 -23.45 -20.33
CA GLN A 254 8.73 -22.01 -20.14
C GLN A 254 9.33 -21.28 -21.33
N THR A 255 8.67 -20.22 -21.79
CA THR A 255 9.22 -19.22 -22.67
C THR A 255 9.60 -17.99 -21.85
N THR A 256 10.76 -17.43 -22.10
CA THR A 256 11.23 -16.20 -21.48
C THR A 256 11.40 -15.13 -22.55
N HIS A 257 10.82 -13.98 -22.33
CA HIS A 257 10.85 -12.81 -23.19
C HIS A 257 11.63 -11.71 -22.46
N TRP A 258 12.66 -11.15 -23.07
CA TRP A 258 13.53 -10.14 -22.49
C TRP A 258 13.31 -8.79 -23.15
N THR A 259 13.25 -7.73 -22.35
CA THR A 259 13.17 -6.37 -22.86
C THR A 259 13.87 -5.39 -21.92
N ARG A 260 14.23 -4.21 -22.41
CA ARG A 260 14.76 -3.11 -21.60
C ARG A 260 13.88 -1.90 -21.71
N VAL A 261 13.34 -1.46 -20.60
CA VAL A 261 12.48 -0.29 -20.50
C VAL A 261 13.33 0.95 -20.26
N ALA A 262 13.18 1.95 -21.11
CA ALA A 262 13.83 3.26 -20.99
C ALA A 262 13.25 4.05 -19.79
N GLU A 263 13.95 5.12 -19.40
CA GLU A 263 13.40 6.14 -18.49
C GLU A 263 12.09 6.70 -19.05
N GLY A 264 11.21 7.16 -18.17
CA GLY A 264 9.97 7.80 -18.57
C GLY A 264 10.23 9.03 -19.43
N ARG A 265 9.41 9.20 -20.48
CA ARG A 265 9.51 10.38 -21.35
C ARG A 265 9.42 11.66 -20.53
N ALA A 266 10.23 12.67 -20.92
CA ALA A 266 10.19 14.00 -20.31
C ALA A 266 8.79 14.62 -20.41
N PRO A 267 8.44 15.58 -19.53
CA PRO A 267 7.21 16.36 -19.67
C PRO A 267 7.07 16.98 -21.06
N VAL A 268 5.87 16.97 -21.63
CA VAL A 268 5.56 17.66 -22.89
C VAL A 268 5.38 19.17 -22.70
N GLY A 269 5.07 19.60 -21.48
CA GLY A 269 5.08 20.99 -21.04
C GLY A 269 5.82 21.11 -19.70
N HIS A 270 6.80 22.05 -19.62
CA HIS A 270 7.54 22.28 -18.38
C HIS A 270 7.97 23.74 -18.24
N TRP A 271 7.42 24.43 -17.23
CA TRP A 271 7.71 25.80 -16.86
C TRP A 271 8.16 25.85 -15.41
N LYS A 272 9.46 26.09 -15.17
CA LYS A 272 9.98 26.24 -13.79
C LYS A 272 9.39 27.44 -13.08
N LEU A 273 9.03 28.48 -13.83
CA LEU A 273 8.56 29.78 -13.33
C LEU A 273 9.61 30.50 -12.47
N ALA A 274 10.87 30.21 -12.70
CA ALA A 274 12.02 30.79 -11.99
C ALA A 274 12.73 31.88 -12.81
N ASP A 275 12.01 32.51 -13.72
CA ASP A 275 12.54 33.59 -14.56
C ASP A 275 12.87 34.83 -13.73
N PRO A 276 13.76 35.73 -14.21
CA PRO A 276 14.15 36.92 -13.47
C PRO A 276 12.98 37.87 -13.17
N ALA A 277 13.06 38.61 -12.09
CA ALA A 277 12.09 39.62 -11.71
C ALA A 277 11.88 40.64 -12.89
N GLY A 278 10.62 40.88 -13.22
CA GLY A 278 10.24 41.76 -14.34
C GLY A 278 10.17 41.07 -15.72
N ALA A 279 10.34 39.74 -15.78
CA ALA A 279 10.10 39.00 -17.00
C ALA A 279 8.64 39.12 -17.45
N GLY A 280 8.38 39.21 -18.76
CA GLY A 280 7.04 39.24 -19.34
C GLY A 280 6.54 37.88 -19.80
N SER A 281 7.32 36.83 -19.58
CA SER A 281 6.99 35.44 -19.91
C SER A 281 7.83 34.47 -19.12
N ALA A 282 7.32 33.24 -18.97
CA ALA A 282 8.06 32.12 -18.39
C ALA A 282 8.71 31.31 -19.55
N ALA A 283 10.02 31.10 -19.45
CA ALA A 283 10.74 30.16 -20.30
C ALA A 283 10.23 28.73 -20.08
N ALA A 284 10.20 27.94 -21.14
CA ALA A 284 9.84 26.54 -21.06
C ALA A 284 11.09 25.66 -21.26
N GLU A 285 11.26 24.66 -20.41
CA GLU A 285 12.23 23.58 -20.64
C GLU A 285 11.69 22.56 -21.65
N ALA A 286 10.36 22.43 -21.70
CA ALA A 286 9.62 21.67 -22.70
C ALA A 286 8.34 22.42 -23.05
N GLY A 287 7.94 22.37 -24.32
CA GLY A 287 6.78 23.10 -24.83
C GLY A 287 7.08 24.56 -25.16
N PRO A 288 6.04 25.37 -25.49
CA PRO A 288 6.19 26.77 -25.84
C PRO A 288 6.31 27.69 -24.61
N VAL A 289 6.90 28.86 -24.82
CA VAL A 289 6.98 29.94 -23.80
C VAL A 289 5.59 30.35 -23.34
N ALA A 290 5.37 30.45 -22.02
CA ALA A 290 4.12 30.94 -21.45
C ALA A 290 4.17 32.46 -21.24
N ARG A 291 3.25 33.20 -21.88
CA ARG A 291 3.14 34.66 -21.70
C ARG A 291 2.51 34.98 -20.38
N ALA A 292 3.12 35.92 -19.66
CA ALA A 292 2.63 36.40 -18.36
C ALA A 292 1.73 37.64 -18.57
N GLY A 293 0.63 37.70 -17.85
CA GLY A 293 -0.19 38.90 -17.75
C GLY A 293 0.31 39.84 -16.64
N ASP A 294 -0.27 41.06 -16.59
CA ASP A 294 0.20 42.17 -15.72
C ASP A 294 0.15 41.85 -14.20
N GLY A 295 -0.64 40.88 -13.78
CA GLY A 295 -0.75 40.44 -12.37
C GLY A 295 0.22 39.31 -11.97
N VAL A 296 1.23 39.01 -12.81
CA VAL A 296 2.26 38.00 -12.57
C VAL A 296 3.55 38.66 -12.16
N VAL A 297 4.10 38.26 -11.02
CA VAL A 297 5.37 38.79 -10.49
C VAL A 297 6.35 37.64 -10.29
N PHE A 298 7.45 37.65 -11.06
CA PHE A 298 8.54 36.68 -10.96
C PHE A 298 9.51 37.04 -9.83
N GLY A 299 10.21 36.02 -9.29
CA GLY A 299 11.25 36.16 -8.27
C GLY A 299 10.72 36.03 -6.83
N ALA A 300 9.55 35.41 -6.66
CA ALA A 300 9.04 35.03 -5.34
C ALA A 300 9.88 33.88 -4.74
N PRO A 301 9.87 33.72 -3.39
CA PRO A 301 10.58 32.61 -2.72
C PRO A 301 10.08 31.24 -3.21
N ALA A 302 11.01 30.30 -3.36
CA ALA A 302 10.71 28.92 -3.66
C ALA A 302 10.47 28.11 -2.36
N PRO A 303 9.79 26.95 -2.45
CA PRO A 303 9.74 26.04 -1.31
C PRO A 303 11.14 25.58 -0.91
N SER A 304 11.39 25.53 0.37
CA SER A 304 12.67 25.07 0.94
C SER A 304 12.95 23.61 0.54
N ARG A 305 14.21 23.26 0.44
CA ARG A 305 14.67 21.88 0.17
C ARG A 305 14.14 21.29 -1.15
N THR A 306 13.94 22.14 -2.16
CA THR A 306 13.64 21.76 -3.54
C THR A 306 14.73 22.28 -4.48
N ALA A 307 14.72 21.82 -5.71
CA ALA A 307 15.63 22.32 -6.75
C ALA A 307 15.20 23.68 -7.33
N LEU A 308 14.07 24.24 -6.88
CA LEU A 308 13.58 25.55 -7.34
C LEU A 308 14.36 26.67 -6.69
N THR A 309 14.75 27.67 -7.50
CA THR A 309 15.47 28.86 -7.02
C THR A 309 14.54 30.04 -6.74
N SER A 310 13.41 30.11 -7.45
CA SER A 310 12.35 31.10 -7.26
C SER A 310 11.06 30.61 -7.89
N THR A 311 9.99 31.35 -7.69
CA THR A 311 8.63 31.07 -8.19
C THR A 311 7.98 32.37 -8.68
N VAL A 312 6.71 32.30 -9.09
CA VAL A 312 5.90 33.48 -9.42
C VAL A 312 4.81 33.68 -8.39
N THR A 313 4.50 34.95 -8.09
CA THR A 313 3.28 35.34 -7.37
C THR A 313 2.22 35.74 -8.40
N LEU A 314 1.00 35.19 -8.24
CA LEU A 314 -0.19 35.56 -8.99
C LEU A 314 -1.16 36.33 -8.07
N ASP A 315 -1.71 37.46 -8.56
CA ASP A 315 -2.51 38.35 -7.75
C ASP A 315 -3.99 37.96 -7.60
N GLY A 316 -4.40 36.86 -8.24
CA GLY A 316 -5.78 36.38 -8.23
C GLY A 316 -6.78 37.27 -8.97
N ARG A 317 -6.31 38.24 -9.78
CA ARG A 317 -7.14 39.25 -10.45
C ARG A 317 -6.88 39.30 -11.93
N GLY A 318 -7.78 39.93 -12.69
CA GLY A 318 -7.63 40.37 -14.07
C GLY A 318 -6.76 39.46 -14.92
N ASN A 319 -5.55 39.93 -15.22
CA ASN A 319 -4.56 39.22 -16.04
C ASN A 319 -3.47 38.49 -15.22
N GLY A 320 -3.70 38.19 -13.94
CA GLY A 320 -2.77 37.44 -13.10
C GLY A 320 -2.71 35.92 -13.44
N TYR A 321 -2.27 35.61 -14.65
CA TYR A 321 -2.12 34.22 -15.15
C TYR A 321 -1.06 34.16 -16.25
N LEU A 322 -0.60 32.93 -16.56
CA LEU A 322 0.28 32.69 -17.71
C LEU A 322 -0.40 31.70 -18.70
N THR A 323 -0.04 31.79 -19.96
CA THR A 323 -0.53 30.87 -21.00
C THR A 323 0.46 30.70 -22.13
N PRO A 324 0.69 29.48 -22.63
CA PRO A 324 1.42 29.25 -23.88
C PRO A 324 0.57 29.46 -25.13
N ASP A 325 -0.74 29.78 -25.00
CA ASP A 325 -1.75 29.99 -26.07
C ASP A 325 -2.03 28.75 -26.93
N VAL A 326 -1.56 27.60 -26.54
CA VAL A 326 -1.81 26.31 -27.20
C VAL A 326 -2.13 25.24 -26.12
N PRO A 327 -2.75 24.13 -26.51
CA PRO A 327 -2.90 23.01 -25.56
C PRO A 327 -1.52 22.44 -25.16
N ALA A 328 -1.41 21.90 -23.95
CA ALA A 328 -0.21 21.24 -23.45
C ALA A 328 -0.31 19.71 -23.50
N ALA A 329 -1.52 19.16 -23.47
CA ALA A 329 -1.77 17.73 -23.57
C ALA A 329 -3.02 17.42 -24.39
N ASP A 330 -3.06 16.22 -24.97
CA ASP A 330 -4.29 15.59 -25.43
C ASP A 330 -5.02 15.02 -24.20
N THR A 331 -6.08 15.72 -23.79
CA THR A 331 -6.71 15.41 -22.51
C THR A 331 -7.71 14.25 -22.58
N ASP A 332 -8.11 13.80 -23.75
CA ASP A 332 -8.89 12.57 -23.98
C ASP A 332 -8.03 11.29 -23.97
N GLU A 333 -6.72 11.44 -23.89
CA GLU A 333 -5.73 10.40 -23.69
C GLU A 333 -5.16 10.48 -22.25
N THR A 334 -4.21 9.61 -21.92
CA THR A 334 -3.51 9.67 -20.65
C THR A 334 -2.71 10.96 -20.51
N PHE A 335 -2.92 11.71 -19.42
CA PHE A 335 -2.12 12.88 -19.09
C PHE A 335 -1.93 13.06 -17.59
N ALA A 336 -0.87 13.76 -17.22
CA ALA A 336 -0.64 14.23 -15.86
C ALA A 336 -0.26 15.71 -15.86
N VAL A 337 -0.64 16.41 -14.80
CA VAL A 337 -0.26 17.80 -14.56
C VAL A 337 0.18 17.98 -13.12
N SER A 338 1.30 18.68 -12.88
CA SER A 338 1.76 18.98 -11.53
C SER A 338 2.21 20.43 -11.37
N ALA A 339 2.23 20.90 -10.13
CA ALA A 339 2.75 22.21 -9.74
C ALA A 339 3.09 22.27 -8.26
N TRP A 340 4.12 23.04 -7.90
CA TRP A 340 4.30 23.56 -6.55
C TRP A 340 3.42 24.79 -6.36
N VAL A 341 2.71 24.87 -5.25
CA VAL A 341 1.74 25.93 -4.95
C VAL A 341 1.79 26.37 -3.51
N ARG A 342 1.53 27.67 -3.27
CA ARG A 342 1.37 28.26 -1.95
C ARG A 342 0.24 29.28 -2.01
N PRO A 343 -0.95 28.96 -1.46
CA PRO A 343 -2.11 29.83 -1.56
C PRO A 343 -2.00 30.97 -0.55
N ALA A 344 -2.26 32.20 -1.00
CA ALA A 344 -2.38 33.38 -0.11
C ALA A 344 -3.78 33.51 0.49
N ALA A 345 -4.75 32.72 0.05
CA ALA A 345 -6.12 32.66 0.55
C ALA A 345 -6.74 31.31 0.26
N THR A 346 -7.75 30.90 1.03
CA THR A 346 -8.44 29.60 0.86
C THR A 346 -9.96 29.69 0.86
N GLY A 347 -10.53 30.91 1.04
CA GLY A 347 -11.96 31.15 1.17
C GLY A 347 -12.78 31.06 -0.12
N SER A 348 -12.18 30.81 -1.28
CA SER A 348 -12.85 30.66 -2.58
C SER A 348 -12.12 29.64 -3.45
N PRO A 349 -12.80 29.03 -4.44
CA PRO A 349 -12.14 28.11 -5.38
C PRO A 349 -11.01 28.83 -6.14
N MET A 350 -9.85 28.17 -6.24
CA MET A 350 -8.70 28.67 -6.99
C MET A 350 -8.13 27.57 -7.88
N THR A 351 -7.66 27.96 -9.06
CA THR A 351 -7.10 27.03 -10.05
C THR A 351 -5.67 27.41 -10.39
N VAL A 352 -4.74 26.48 -10.20
CA VAL A 352 -3.33 26.64 -10.58
C VAL A 352 -3.07 26.23 -12.02
N ALA A 353 -3.70 25.15 -12.50
CA ALA A 353 -3.54 24.66 -13.87
C ALA A 353 -4.89 24.22 -14.44
N SER A 354 -5.10 24.53 -15.73
CA SER A 354 -6.27 24.05 -16.48
C SER A 354 -5.97 24.02 -17.98
N GLN A 355 -6.82 23.36 -18.77
CA GLN A 355 -6.81 23.45 -20.22
C GLN A 355 -8.22 23.70 -20.75
N ASP A 356 -8.32 24.61 -21.73
CA ASP A 356 -9.60 25.10 -22.22
C ASP A 356 -10.27 24.07 -23.15
N ALA A 357 -11.53 23.75 -22.90
CA ALA A 357 -12.38 22.95 -23.77
C ALA A 357 -12.94 23.75 -24.93
N ALA A 358 -13.51 23.08 -25.94
CA ALA A 358 -14.09 23.70 -27.12
C ALA A 358 -15.31 24.60 -26.83
N ASP A 359 -16.02 24.34 -25.74
CA ASP A 359 -17.21 25.11 -25.32
C ASP A 359 -16.87 26.38 -24.54
N GLY A 360 -15.58 26.67 -24.34
CA GLY A 360 -15.10 27.85 -23.62
C GLY A 360 -15.06 27.68 -22.11
N THR A 361 -15.27 26.46 -21.59
CA THR A 361 -15.01 26.07 -20.20
C THR A 361 -13.60 25.43 -20.08
N SER A 362 -13.18 25.04 -18.88
CA SER A 362 -11.97 24.24 -18.70
C SER A 362 -12.32 22.76 -18.61
N ALA A 363 -11.67 21.91 -19.43
CA ALA A 363 -11.87 20.45 -19.39
C ALA A 363 -11.38 19.86 -18.07
N PHE A 364 -10.24 20.34 -17.58
CA PHE A 364 -9.77 20.01 -16.23
C PHE A 364 -9.35 21.26 -15.45
N THR A 365 -9.35 21.14 -14.12
CA THR A 365 -8.80 22.14 -13.20
C THR A 365 -8.08 21.47 -12.06
N LEU A 366 -6.83 21.85 -11.80
CA LEU A 366 -6.08 21.48 -10.59
C LEU A 366 -5.98 22.71 -9.69
N GLY A 367 -6.23 22.59 -8.39
CA GLY A 367 -6.21 23.71 -7.46
C GLY A 367 -6.82 23.38 -6.10
N LEU A 368 -7.56 24.33 -5.52
CA LEU A 368 -8.22 24.13 -4.22
C LEU A 368 -9.69 24.55 -4.27
N ARG A 369 -10.46 24.03 -3.32
CA ARG A 369 -11.87 24.40 -3.07
C ARG A 369 -12.10 24.53 -1.56
N PRO A 370 -12.89 25.56 -1.13
CA PRO A 370 -13.35 25.62 0.25
C PRO A 370 -14.32 24.46 0.54
N ALA A 371 -14.24 23.90 1.74
CA ALA A 371 -15.20 22.94 2.27
C ALA A 371 -16.33 23.65 3.03
N GLU A 372 -17.38 22.91 3.39
CA GLU A 372 -18.56 23.47 4.09
C GLU A 372 -18.23 24.03 5.48
N ASP A 373 -17.19 23.52 6.14
CA ASP A 373 -16.73 23.94 7.46
C ASP A 373 -15.75 25.12 7.44
N SER A 374 -15.58 25.78 6.30
CA SER A 374 -14.62 26.85 6.04
C SER A 374 -13.16 26.42 5.97
N SER A 375 -12.86 25.14 6.06
CA SER A 375 -11.57 24.59 5.67
C SER A 375 -11.43 24.60 4.13
N ALA A 376 -10.25 24.33 3.62
CA ALA A 376 -10.04 24.16 2.19
C ALA A 376 -9.36 22.83 1.91
N THR A 377 -9.72 22.25 0.79
CA THR A 377 -9.13 20.99 0.31
C THR A 377 -8.54 21.16 -1.08
N TRP A 378 -7.53 20.41 -1.39
CA TRP A 378 -7.00 20.30 -2.74
C TRP A 378 -8.01 19.59 -3.64
N ALA A 379 -8.06 19.99 -4.90
CA ALA A 379 -9.04 19.48 -5.83
C ALA A 379 -8.47 19.26 -7.23
N PHE A 380 -8.86 18.17 -7.86
CA PHE A 380 -8.65 17.91 -9.28
C PHE A 380 -9.99 17.57 -9.92
N ARG A 381 -10.45 18.44 -10.83
CA ARG A 381 -11.66 18.22 -11.61
C ARG A 381 -11.29 17.86 -13.05
N TYR A 382 -11.93 16.85 -13.60
CA TYR A 382 -11.84 16.49 -15.00
C TYR A 382 -13.23 16.12 -15.52
N GLY A 383 -13.69 16.83 -16.55
CA GLY A 383 -15.08 16.75 -17.00
C GLY A 383 -16.06 17.08 -15.88
N THR A 384 -16.90 16.13 -15.55
CA THR A 384 -17.89 16.23 -14.46
C THR A 384 -17.41 15.65 -13.14
N THR A 385 -16.30 14.90 -13.14
CA THR A 385 -15.72 14.26 -11.95
C THR A 385 -14.84 15.25 -11.20
N THR A 386 -14.96 15.29 -9.88
CA THR A 386 -14.11 16.13 -9.01
C THR A 386 -13.60 15.29 -7.86
N LEU A 387 -12.29 15.17 -7.78
CA LEU A 387 -11.60 14.61 -6.63
C LEU A 387 -11.24 15.71 -5.66
N THR A 388 -11.35 15.44 -4.37
CA THR A 388 -10.92 16.34 -3.30
C THR A 388 -10.20 15.55 -2.22
N GLY A 389 -9.13 16.14 -1.64
CA GLY A 389 -8.39 15.48 -0.57
C GLY A 389 -7.21 16.31 -0.10
N GLY A 390 -6.74 16.03 1.11
CA GLY A 390 -5.70 16.82 1.77
C GLY A 390 -6.18 18.20 2.20
N SER A 391 -5.59 18.76 3.23
CA SER A 391 -5.88 20.11 3.72
C SER A 391 -5.06 21.15 2.97
N ALA A 392 -5.68 22.26 2.59
CA ALA A 392 -5.00 23.40 1.97
C ALA A 392 -4.90 24.53 3.01
N ALA A 393 -3.69 24.82 3.45
CA ALA A 393 -3.42 25.91 4.41
C ALA A 393 -2.98 27.18 3.68
N VAL A 394 -3.37 28.35 4.22
CA VAL A 394 -2.83 29.65 3.76
C VAL A 394 -1.33 29.66 4.06
N ASP A 395 -0.55 30.17 3.11
CA ASP A 395 0.91 30.27 3.19
C ASP A 395 1.68 28.93 3.32
N GLY A 396 0.98 27.78 3.23
CA GLY A 396 1.58 26.45 3.20
C GLY A 396 1.98 26.02 1.78
N TRP A 397 3.20 25.53 1.59
CA TRP A 397 3.64 24.93 0.34
C TRP A 397 3.09 23.52 0.16
N ALA A 398 2.55 23.22 -1.02
CA ALA A 398 2.16 21.88 -1.42
C ALA A 398 2.57 21.59 -2.88
N HIS A 399 2.94 20.36 -3.17
CA HIS A 399 3.06 19.85 -4.52
C HIS A 399 1.80 19.09 -4.90
N LEU A 400 1.14 19.52 -5.95
CA LEU A 400 -0.08 18.88 -6.46
C LEU A 400 0.24 18.11 -7.73
N THR A 401 -0.36 16.93 -7.89
CA THR A 401 -0.39 16.21 -9.15
C THR A 401 -1.79 15.68 -9.43
N GLY A 402 -2.34 16.02 -10.58
CA GLY A 402 -3.54 15.41 -11.14
C GLY A 402 -3.14 14.48 -12.28
N LEU A 403 -3.62 13.26 -12.28
CA LEU A 403 -3.37 12.23 -13.29
C LEU A 403 -4.69 11.67 -13.78
N TYR A 404 -4.88 11.64 -15.09
CA TYR A 404 -5.89 10.83 -15.76
C TYR A 404 -5.18 9.71 -16.52
N ASP A 405 -5.51 8.49 -16.18
CA ASP A 405 -5.06 7.27 -16.85
C ASP A 405 -6.16 6.85 -17.84
N GLY A 406 -5.99 7.18 -19.11
CA GLY A 406 -6.97 6.93 -20.16
C GLY A 406 -7.09 5.46 -20.55
N GLU A 407 -6.18 4.61 -20.08
CA GLU A 407 -6.23 3.18 -20.33
C GLU A 407 -7.09 2.42 -19.30
N ASP A 408 -7.17 2.96 -18.07
CA ASP A 408 -7.99 2.42 -16.99
C ASP A 408 -9.20 3.30 -16.66
N ASP A 409 -9.40 4.39 -17.42
CA ASP A 409 -10.42 5.42 -17.14
C ASP A 409 -10.38 5.91 -15.68
N THR A 410 -9.18 6.07 -15.13
CA THR A 410 -8.98 6.37 -13.72
C THR A 410 -8.40 7.77 -13.52
N LEU A 411 -9.06 8.55 -12.68
CA LEU A 411 -8.60 9.87 -12.24
C LEU A 411 -7.96 9.76 -10.85
N ARG A 412 -6.80 10.41 -10.64
CA ARG A 412 -6.09 10.42 -9.34
C ARG A 412 -5.62 11.81 -8.98
N LEU A 413 -5.67 12.13 -7.69
CA LEU A 413 -5.13 13.35 -7.10
C LEU A 413 -4.06 12.99 -6.07
N TYR A 414 -2.89 13.62 -6.21
CA TYR A 414 -1.78 13.48 -5.26
C TYR A 414 -1.45 14.83 -4.65
N VAL A 415 -1.13 14.82 -3.36
CA VAL A 415 -0.64 15.95 -2.59
C VAL A 415 0.67 15.55 -1.90
N ASN A 416 1.73 16.33 -2.13
CA ASN A 416 3.08 16.06 -1.60
C ASN A 416 3.55 14.62 -1.86
N GLY A 417 3.29 14.12 -3.07
CA GLY A 417 3.64 12.76 -3.47
C GLY A 417 2.67 11.65 -3.04
N LYS A 418 1.70 11.91 -2.15
CA LYS A 418 0.76 10.92 -1.64
C LYS A 418 -0.57 10.99 -2.38
N GLU A 419 -1.11 9.84 -2.80
CA GLU A 419 -2.46 9.76 -3.35
C GLU A 419 -3.49 10.05 -2.24
N VAL A 420 -4.32 11.06 -2.48
CA VAL A 420 -5.36 11.50 -1.53
C VAL A 420 -6.78 11.21 -2.01
N ALA A 421 -6.98 11.00 -3.30
CA ALA A 421 -8.26 10.60 -3.88
C ALA A 421 -8.08 9.95 -5.25
N SER A 422 -8.97 9.02 -5.59
CA SER A 422 -9.08 8.41 -6.93
C SER A 422 -10.51 8.02 -7.26
N GLU A 423 -10.83 7.95 -8.58
CA GLU A 423 -12.14 7.55 -9.12
C GLU A 423 -11.92 6.79 -10.43
N THR A 424 -12.68 5.72 -10.66
CA THR A 424 -12.63 4.89 -11.87
C THR A 424 -13.86 5.09 -12.75
N GLY A 425 -13.77 4.75 -14.04
CA GLY A 425 -14.87 4.89 -14.99
C GLY A 425 -15.12 6.35 -15.37
N VAL A 426 -14.08 7.17 -15.38
CA VAL A 426 -14.13 8.59 -15.71
C VAL A 426 -14.15 8.76 -17.22
N THR A 427 -15.16 9.44 -17.75
CA THR A 427 -15.29 9.67 -19.20
C THR A 427 -14.25 10.66 -19.70
N PRO A 428 -13.49 10.35 -20.76
CA PRO A 428 -12.51 11.25 -21.35
C PRO A 428 -13.16 12.53 -21.92
N VAL A 429 -12.41 13.65 -21.84
CA VAL A 429 -12.86 14.97 -22.30
C VAL A 429 -11.75 15.64 -23.10
N SER A 430 -12.00 15.89 -24.39
CA SER A 430 -11.06 16.59 -25.25
C SER A 430 -11.00 18.09 -24.96
N ALA A 431 -9.79 18.63 -24.81
CA ALA A 431 -9.53 20.05 -24.58
C ALA A 431 -8.57 20.62 -25.64
N PRO A 432 -9.09 21.03 -26.82
CA PRO A 432 -8.23 21.55 -27.89
C PRO A 432 -7.76 22.99 -27.64
N GLY A 433 -8.22 23.65 -26.59
CA GLY A 433 -7.87 25.01 -26.27
C GLY A 433 -6.58 25.17 -25.48
N ALA A 434 -6.23 26.41 -25.15
CA ALA A 434 -4.95 26.73 -24.53
C ALA A 434 -4.84 26.23 -23.08
N PHE A 435 -3.63 25.81 -22.75
CA PHE A 435 -3.25 25.55 -21.35
C PHE A 435 -3.13 26.86 -20.57
N GLN A 436 -3.55 26.86 -19.32
CA GLN A 436 -3.59 28.03 -18.45
C GLN A 436 -2.88 27.74 -17.12
N ILE A 437 -2.07 28.67 -16.66
CA ILE A 437 -1.45 28.64 -15.33
C ILE A 437 -2.03 29.79 -14.51
N GLY A 438 -2.71 29.48 -13.40
CA GLY A 438 -3.29 30.46 -12.48
C GLY A 438 -4.71 30.87 -12.81
N ARG A 439 -5.42 30.23 -13.73
CA ARG A 439 -6.85 30.47 -13.96
C ARG A 439 -7.58 29.26 -14.53
N ALA A 440 -8.91 29.26 -14.40
CA ALA A 440 -9.82 28.44 -15.18
C ALA A 440 -10.85 29.30 -15.90
N ARG A 441 -11.44 28.77 -16.99
CA ARG A 441 -12.61 29.33 -17.67
C ARG A 441 -13.88 28.64 -17.18
N GLY A 442 -15.01 29.35 -17.27
CA GLY A 442 -16.32 28.88 -16.78
C GLY A 442 -16.51 29.25 -15.30
N GLU A 443 -17.28 28.53 -14.56
CA GLU A 443 -17.68 28.68 -13.15
C GLU A 443 -16.94 29.77 -12.33
N GLY A 444 -17.31 31.06 -12.56
CA GLY A 444 -16.75 32.19 -11.82
C GLY A 444 -15.32 32.57 -12.12
N GLY A 445 -14.62 31.88 -13.08
CA GLY A 445 -13.25 32.21 -13.48
C GLY A 445 -12.27 32.06 -12.34
N ALA A 446 -12.26 30.90 -11.67
CA ALA A 446 -11.37 30.61 -10.54
C ALA A 446 -9.93 30.98 -10.86
N ARG A 447 -9.35 31.92 -10.11
CA ARG A 447 -8.00 32.42 -10.28
C ARG A 447 -7.17 32.09 -9.08
N TRP A 448 -5.91 31.80 -9.34
CA TRP A 448 -4.94 31.54 -8.28
C TRP A 448 -4.47 32.86 -7.65
N GLN A 449 -4.45 32.92 -6.35
CA GLN A 449 -3.82 33.97 -5.56
C GLN A 449 -2.77 33.34 -4.67
N GLY A 450 -1.50 33.68 -4.88
CA GLY A 450 -0.36 33.11 -4.18
C GLY A 450 0.76 32.70 -5.13
N GLU A 451 1.69 31.91 -4.64
CA GLU A 451 2.88 31.48 -5.37
C GLU A 451 2.59 30.20 -6.17
N VAL A 452 3.29 30.09 -7.32
CA VAL A 452 3.29 28.93 -8.22
C VAL A 452 4.70 28.70 -8.75
N GLY A 453 5.13 27.45 -8.78
CA GLY A 453 6.41 27.03 -9.38
C GLY A 453 6.35 25.64 -10.00
N ASP A 454 7.29 25.37 -10.90
CA ASP A 454 7.55 24.05 -11.47
C ASP A 454 6.31 23.36 -12.06
N VAL A 455 5.61 24.04 -12.96
CA VAL A 455 4.43 23.47 -13.62
C VAL A 455 4.87 22.51 -14.71
N ARG A 456 4.39 21.27 -14.65
CA ARG A 456 4.72 20.20 -15.60
C ARG A 456 3.47 19.53 -16.14
N VAL A 457 3.56 19.06 -17.39
CA VAL A 457 2.50 18.30 -18.07
C VAL A 457 3.14 17.12 -18.79
N TRP A 458 2.58 15.93 -18.66
CA TRP A 458 3.01 14.69 -19.33
C TRP A 458 1.88 14.10 -20.15
N ASP A 459 2.25 13.35 -21.18
CA ASP A 459 1.38 12.54 -22.06
C ASP A 459 1.48 11.04 -21.73
N ARG A 460 1.76 10.69 -20.51
CA ARG A 460 1.91 9.33 -19.99
C ARG A 460 1.45 9.24 -18.53
N VAL A 461 1.30 8.03 -18.04
CA VAL A 461 1.21 7.81 -16.60
C VAL A 461 2.53 8.23 -15.95
N VAL A 462 2.46 9.07 -14.93
CA VAL A 462 3.61 9.36 -14.07
C VAL A 462 3.53 8.37 -12.89
N PRO A 463 4.48 7.44 -12.76
CA PRO A 463 4.46 6.45 -11.69
C PRO A 463 4.54 7.09 -10.31
N ARG A 464 4.00 6.38 -9.32
CA ARG A 464 3.95 6.84 -7.95
C ARG A 464 5.30 7.31 -7.41
N GLU A 465 6.37 6.57 -7.62
CA GLU A 465 7.72 6.96 -7.15
C GLU A 465 8.24 8.24 -7.80
N GLU A 466 7.89 8.49 -9.07
CA GLU A 466 8.23 9.74 -9.74
C GLU A 466 7.44 10.90 -9.12
N ILE A 467 6.13 10.72 -8.84
CA ILE A 467 5.29 11.71 -8.16
C ILE A 467 5.80 11.98 -6.74
N GLU A 468 6.18 10.95 -6.00
CA GLU A 468 6.78 11.08 -4.65
C GLU A 468 8.08 11.91 -4.70
N ARG A 469 8.96 11.67 -5.69
CA ARG A 469 10.18 12.46 -5.88
C ARG A 469 9.91 13.91 -6.28
N LEU A 470 8.88 14.19 -7.08
CA LEU A 470 8.50 15.56 -7.48
C LEU A 470 7.99 16.37 -6.29
N GLY A 471 7.23 15.74 -5.38
CA GLY A 471 6.68 16.36 -4.18
C GLY A 471 7.62 16.32 -2.95
N ALA A 472 8.80 15.71 -3.09
CA ALA A 472 9.69 15.51 -1.96
C ALA A 472 10.44 16.78 -1.56
N ARG A 473 10.48 17.02 -0.25
CA ARG A 473 11.39 17.97 0.40
C ARG A 473 12.27 17.17 1.38
N PRO A 474 13.36 16.53 0.90
CA PRO A 474 14.16 15.62 1.71
C PRO A 474 14.73 16.32 2.93
N ALA A 475 14.84 15.62 4.05
CA ALA A 475 15.47 16.15 5.24
C ALA A 475 16.96 16.36 4.98
N GLU A 476 17.48 17.54 5.40
CA GLU A 476 18.88 17.94 5.27
C GLU A 476 19.47 18.13 6.65
N LEU A 477 20.59 17.46 6.95
CA LEU A 477 21.34 17.66 8.19
C LEU A 477 21.94 19.07 8.19
N VAL A 478 21.57 19.90 9.16
CA VAL A 478 22.00 21.30 9.28
C VAL A 478 22.92 21.53 10.45
N ALA A 479 22.86 20.72 11.51
CA ALA A 479 23.81 20.74 12.61
C ALA A 479 24.03 19.37 13.21
N ALA A 480 25.25 19.08 13.63
CA ALA A 480 25.65 17.82 14.24
C ALA A 480 26.72 18.02 15.31
N TRP A 481 26.43 17.61 16.53
CA TRP A 481 27.38 17.64 17.64
C TRP A 481 27.59 16.22 18.16
N ASP A 482 28.83 15.72 17.97
CA ASP A 482 29.33 14.58 18.71
C ASP A 482 30.08 15.15 19.90
N ILE A 483 29.65 14.82 21.11
CA ILE A 483 30.08 15.52 22.31
C ILE A 483 31.36 14.90 22.82
N GLU A 484 32.48 15.53 22.46
CA GLU A 484 33.82 15.16 22.91
C GLU A 484 34.40 16.28 23.78
N ARG A 485 35.24 15.94 24.72
CA ARG A 485 35.87 16.89 25.63
C ARG A 485 36.70 17.94 24.87
N THR A 486 36.42 19.19 25.14
CA THR A 486 37.15 20.35 24.59
C THR A 486 37.65 21.26 25.66
N ASP A 487 38.72 21.98 25.37
CA ASP A 487 39.18 23.09 26.24
C ASP A 487 38.32 24.34 26.01
N GLY A 488 37.71 24.87 27.06
CA GLY A 488 36.94 26.11 26.99
C GLY A 488 35.41 25.98 26.89
N GLY A 489 34.85 24.80 27.02
CA GLY A 489 33.39 24.61 27.13
C GLY A 489 32.58 24.94 25.86
N VAL A 490 33.19 24.78 24.68
CA VAL A 490 32.56 25.01 23.39
C VAL A 490 32.70 23.72 22.54
N ILE A 491 31.57 23.17 22.13
CA ILE A 491 31.50 21.96 21.27
C ILE A 491 31.25 22.39 19.84
N SER A 492 32.16 22.02 18.93
CA SER A 492 32.07 22.39 17.52
C SER A 492 30.94 21.66 16.81
N ASP A 493 30.22 22.37 15.97
CA ASP A 493 29.30 21.75 14.99
C ASP A 493 30.11 21.08 13.85
N ARG A 494 29.83 19.82 13.56
CA ARG A 494 30.53 19.07 12.51
C ARG A 494 29.97 19.32 11.12
N LYS A 495 28.77 19.91 11.03
CA LYS A 495 28.06 20.12 9.76
C LYS A 495 27.95 21.58 9.38
N GLY A 496 27.67 22.45 10.33
CA GLY A 496 27.48 23.90 10.17
C GLY A 496 28.47 24.70 10.95
N ASP A 497 28.09 25.92 11.26
CA ASP A 497 28.92 26.91 12.01
C ASP A 497 28.32 27.27 13.38
N GLU A 498 27.40 26.46 13.93
CA GLU A 498 26.70 26.73 15.18
C GLU A 498 27.29 25.92 16.35
N PRO A 499 28.26 26.45 17.11
CA PRO A 499 28.81 25.73 18.25
C PRO A 499 27.81 25.66 19.41
N LEU A 500 27.85 24.58 20.19
CA LEU A 500 27.21 24.55 21.51
C LEU A 500 28.13 25.10 22.58
N THR A 501 27.60 26.02 23.40
CA THR A 501 28.28 26.59 24.54
C THR A 501 27.74 25.99 25.82
N LEU A 502 28.64 25.62 26.74
CA LEU A 502 28.29 25.09 28.06
C LEU A 502 28.02 26.18 29.06
N HIS A 503 27.03 25.99 29.91
CA HIS A 503 26.58 26.95 30.93
C HIS A 503 26.26 26.26 32.27
N GLY A 504 26.21 27.09 33.36
CA GLY A 504 25.86 26.62 34.70
C GLY A 504 27.05 25.99 35.43
N GLY A 505 27.63 25.04 34.90
CA GLY A 505 28.70 24.18 35.43
C GLY A 505 28.84 22.95 34.58
N ALA A 506 28.04 22.87 33.49
CA ALA A 506 28.05 21.79 32.58
C ALA A 506 29.45 21.39 32.11
N GLY A 507 29.75 20.13 32.08
CA GLY A 507 31.07 19.62 31.78
C GLY A 507 31.02 18.33 30.97
N PHE A 508 32.15 17.63 30.98
CA PHE A 508 32.27 16.36 30.25
C PHE A 508 32.50 15.22 31.23
N TYR A 509 31.84 14.12 30.99
CA TYR A 509 32.10 12.84 31.65
C TYR A 509 32.80 11.90 30.69
N THR A 510 33.86 11.24 31.19
CA THR A 510 34.59 10.22 30.45
C THR A 510 34.36 8.87 31.13
N PRO A 511 33.66 7.93 30.51
CA PRO A 511 33.51 6.58 31.05
C PRO A 511 34.85 5.87 31.22
N ASP A 512 35.02 5.10 32.28
CA ASP A 512 36.23 4.32 32.52
C ASP A 512 36.22 3.01 31.73
N ILE A 513 36.60 3.10 30.47
CA ILE A 513 36.68 1.96 29.55
C ILE A 513 37.74 0.96 29.99
N GLU A 514 38.85 1.40 30.59
CA GLU A 514 39.91 0.49 31.03
C GLU A 514 39.43 -0.36 32.20
N ALA A 515 38.74 0.22 33.16
CA ALA A 515 38.16 -0.54 34.27
C ALA A 515 37.08 -1.53 33.79
N CYS A 516 36.29 -1.16 32.77
CA CYS A 516 35.31 -2.07 32.17
C CYS A 516 35.99 -3.25 31.48
N LEU A 517 37.07 -3.03 30.72
CA LEU A 517 37.81 -4.12 30.03
C LEU A 517 38.49 -5.09 31.03
N GLU A 518 38.76 -4.65 32.25
CA GLU A 518 39.32 -5.50 33.31
C GLU A 518 38.23 -6.24 34.12
N ASP A 519 36.95 -5.83 34.00
CA ASP A 519 35.81 -6.46 34.68
C ASP A 519 35.22 -7.59 33.84
N PRO A 520 35.25 -8.86 34.32
CA PRO A 520 34.66 -10.01 33.61
C PRO A 520 33.12 -9.90 33.40
N GLU A 521 32.43 -9.02 34.12
CA GLU A 521 30.98 -8.75 33.99
C GLU A 521 30.68 -7.62 33.03
N CYS A 522 31.68 -6.86 32.56
CA CYS A 522 31.51 -5.83 31.56
C CYS A 522 31.48 -6.44 30.15
N VAL A 523 30.36 -6.35 29.47
CA VAL A 523 30.09 -7.13 28.25
C VAL A 523 30.69 -6.53 26.98
N GLU A 524 30.90 -5.22 26.88
CA GLU A 524 31.53 -4.55 25.71
C GLU A 524 31.97 -3.11 26.01
N PHE A 525 31.13 -2.34 26.74
CA PHE A 525 31.38 -0.96 27.13
C PHE A 525 30.81 -0.67 28.52
N PRO A 526 31.34 0.34 29.25
CA PRO A 526 30.76 0.77 30.52
C PRO A 526 29.26 1.08 30.35
N ALA A 527 28.43 0.70 31.31
CA ALA A 527 26.98 0.97 31.29
C ALA A 527 26.64 2.47 31.26
N ASP A 528 27.59 3.33 31.61
CA ASP A 528 27.48 4.77 31.64
C ASP A 528 28.02 5.45 30.36
N ALA A 529 28.56 4.71 29.40
CA ALA A 529 28.94 5.25 28.09
C ALA A 529 27.67 5.55 27.25
N LEU A 530 27.72 6.66 26.47
CA LEU A 530 26.70 7.00 25.49
C LEU A 530 27.17 6.63 24.08
N ASP A 531 27.89 7.53 23.45
CA ASP A 531 28.53 7.31 22.16
C ASP A 531 29.92 7.96 22.20
N GLY A 532 30.83 7.44 21.42
CA GLY A 532 32.20 7.96 21.48
C GLY A 532 32.92 7.73 22.82
N ARG A 533 33.80 8.66 23.17
CA ARG A 533 34.65 8.58 24.36
C ARG A 533 34.14 9.40 25.52
N ASP A 534 33.65 10.58 25.26
CA ASP A 534 33.12 11.51 26.26
C ASP A 534 31.64 11.80 25.99
N HIS A 535 30.95 12.35 26.97
CA HIS A 535 29.61 12.88 26.77
C HIS A 535 29.39 14.11 27.68
N LEU A 536 28.39 14.94 27.37
CA LEU A 536 27.96 16.07 28.20
C LEU A 536 27.46 15.56 29.55
N ALA A 537 27.93 16.16 30.62
CA ALA A 537 27.48 15.90 31.99
C ALA A 537 26.73 17.13 32.54
N LEU A 538 25.50 16.91 33.00
CA LEU A 538 24.56 17.90 33.51
C LEU A 538 24.10 17.49 34.92
N ASP A 539 24.16 18.42 35.89
CA ASP A 539 23.90 18.14 37.32
C ASP A 539 22.42 18.27 37.71
N GLY A 540 21.60 18.76 36.79
CA GLY A 540 20.15 18.93 37.01
C GLY A 540 19.80 20.16 37.86
N THR A 541 20.69 21.09 38.10
CA THR A 541 20.48 22.30 38.93
C THR A 541 20.37 23.55 38.06
N ASP A 542 21.43 23.86 37.31
CA ASP A 542 21.53 25.02 36.42
C ASP A 542 22.40 24.73 35.16
N ASP A 543 22.84 23.47 35.00
CA ASP A 543 23.65 23.02 33.87
C ASP A 543 22.83 22.88 32.58
N TYR A 544 23.36 23.42 31.48
CA TYR A 544 22.81 23.25 30.13
C TYR A 544 23.85 23.54 29.05
N ALA A 545 23.54 23.13 27.81
CA ALA A 545 24.26 23.57 26.63
C ALA A 545 23.30 24.29 25.67
N ALA A 546 23.78 25.28 24.95
CA ALA A 546 22.98 26.06 24.01
C ALA A 546 23.74 26.39 22.73
N ALA A 547 23.03 26.38 21.58
CA ALA A 547 23.51 26.98 20.34
C ALA A 547 23.52 28.52 20.45
N GLY A 548 24.20 29.19 19.53
CA GLY A 548 24.23 30.66 19.50
C GLY A 548 22.99 31.30 18.89
N ASN A 549 22.37 30.60 17.92
CA ASN A 549 21.22 31.01 17.10
C ASN A 549 20.17 29.92 17.00
N PRO A 550 18.95 30.22 16.49
CA PRO A 550 18.01 29.18 16.12
C PRO A 550 18.62 28.22 15.08
N VAL A 551 18.51 26.93 15.30
CA VAL A 551 19.11 25.92 14.42
C VAL A 551 18.12 25.42 13.38
N VAL A 552 16.82 25.40 13.71
CA VAL A 552 15.72 25.09 12.79
C VAL A 552 14.69 26.22 12.79
N ASP A 553 14.01 26.40 11.67
CA ASP A 553 12.75 27.12 11.63
C ASP A 553 11.64 26.20 12.15
N THR A 554 11.15 26.48 13.35
CA THR A 554 10.13 25.66 14.00
C THR A 554 8.74 25.76 13.36
N ALA A 555 8.55 26.65 12.37
CA ALA A 555 7.34 26.74 11.56
C ALA A 555 7.40 25.87 10.27
N ASP A 556 8.59 25.48 9.82
CA ASP A 556 8.77 24.52 8.70
C ASP A 556 9.01 23.10 9.26
N SER A 557 9.00 22.09 8.42
CA SER A 557 9.35 20.72 8.82
C SER A 557 10.76 20.67 9.40
N PHE A 558 10.91 20.00 10.52
CA PHE A 558 12.21 19.76 11.14
C PHE A 558 12.29 18.42 11.86
N SER A 559 13.50 17.96 12.12
CA SER A 559 13.75 16.83 12.99
C SER A 559 14.95 17.11 13.87
N VAL A 560 14.80 16.92 15.18
CA VAL A 560 15.86 17.15 16.17
C VAL A 560 15.89 15.98 17.14
N GLY A 561 17.06 15.50 17.45
CA GLY A 561 17.19 14.45 18.44
C GLY A 561 18.58 14.33 19.03
N LEU A 562 18.68 13.50 20.07
CA LEU A 562 19.91 13.23 20.79
C LEU A 562 19.84 11.89 21.53
N ARG A 563 20.98 11.40 21.95
CA ARG A 563 21.09 10.34 22.94
C ARG A 563 21.22 10.91 24.34
N VAL A 564 20.46 10.36 25.29
CA VAL A 564 20.50 10.77 26.68
C VAL A 564 20.60 9.57 27.60
N ARG A 565 21.24 9.77 28.76
CA ARG A 565 21.27 8.83 29.86
C ARG A 565 20.93 9.56 31.15
N PHE A 566 19.89 9.12 31.82
CA PHE A 566 19.52 9.67 33.11
C PHE A 566 20.51 9.23 34.21
N ALA A 567 20.90 10.15 35.11
CA ALA A 567 21.70 9.80 36.28
C ALA A 567 20.96 8.87 37.23
N ASP A 568 19.61 8.93 37.24
CA ASP A 568 18.71 8.05 37.99
C ASP A 568 17.55 7.64 37.07
N THR A 569 17.27 6.35 36.98
CA THR A 569 16.13 5.80 36.22
C THR A 569 14.77 6.10 36.86
N THR A 570 14.76 6.64 38.08
CA THR A 570 13.56 7.05 38.83
C THR A 570 13.67 8.55 39.23
N PRO A 571 13.69 9.47 38.27
CA PRO A 571 13.82 10.88 38.57
C PRO A 571 12.65 11.39 39.43
N GLY A 572 12.91 12.29 40.34
CA GLY A 572 11.90 12.80 41.26
C GLY A 572 11.11 14.01 40.77
N ARG A 573 11.42 14.52 39.57
CA ARG A 573 10.80 15.72 38.97
C ARG A 573 10.86 15.67 37.45
N PRO A 574 10.05 16.47 36.73
CA PRO A 574 10.18 16.58 35.28
C PRO A 574 11.55 17.12 34.89
N MET A 575 12.11 16.61 33.81
CA MET A 575 13.39 17.00 33.24
C MET A 575 13.29 17.14 31.74
N THR A 576 13.68 18.29 31.20
CA THR A 576 13.73 18.59 29.77
C THR A 576 15.11 18.24 29.24
N VAL A 577 15.14 17.40 28.20
CA VAL A 577 16.40 16.99 27.54
C VAL A 577 16.74 17.89 26.35
N LEU A 578 15.73 18.47 25.69
CA LEU A 578 15.88 19.25 24.46
C LEU A 578 14.74 20.25 24.33
N SER A 579 15.06 21.50 23.92
CA SER A 579 14.05 22.51 23.60
C SER A 579 14.57 23.58 22.63
N GLN A 580 13.63 24.24 21.91
CA GLN A 580 13.88 25.49 21.20
C GLN A 580 12.63 26.36 21.28
N GLY A 581 12.80 27.68 21.50
CA GLY A 581 11.67 28.58 21.70
C GLY A 581 12.04 30.06 21.59
N ASP A 582 11.41 30.90 22.39
CA ASP A 582 11.75 32.30 22.55
C ASP A 582 12.31 32.57 23.95
N ALA A 583 12.16 33.80 24.46
CA ALA A 583 12.62 34.19 25.80
C ALA A 583 11.70 33.64 26.92
N ASP A 584 10.46 33.32 26.62
CA ASP A 584 9.38 33.05 27.57
C ASP A 584 8.68 31.71 27.38
N SER A 585 8.84 31.04 26.23
CA SER A 585 8.17 29.77 25.88
C SER A 585 9.02 28.91 24.95
N ASP A 586 8.73 27.59 24.92
CA ASP A 586 9.36 26.67 24.02
C ASP A 586 8.39 26.36 22.86
N ALA A 587 8.81 26.57 21.60
CA ALA A 587 8.06 26.13 20.44
C ALA A 587 7.92 24.60 20.45
N PHE A 588 8.99 23.93 20.88
CA PHE A 588 8.95 22.51 21.26
C PHE A 588 9.91 22.24 22.43
N LYS A 589 9.53 21.30 23.28
CA LYS A 589 10.44 20.66 24.24
C LYS A 589 10.16 19.19 24.41
N VAL A 590 11.20 18.41 24.64
CA VAL A 590 11.10 17.01 25.00
C VAL A 590 11.51 16.84 26.46
N ARG A 591 10.61 16.25 27.25
CA ARG A 591 10.85 16.02 28.67
C ARG A 591 10.39 14.65 29.10
N TYR A 592 10.91 14.19 30.23
CA TYR A 592 10.38 13.06 30.95
C TYR A 592 9.60 13.56 32.20
N ASP A 593 8.34 13.12 32.33
CA ASP A 593 7.50 13.39 33.50
C ASP A 593 7.40 12.14 34.39
N PRO A 594 8.08 12.11 35.55
CA PRO A 594 8.07 10.95 36.44
C PRO A 594 6.72 10.75 37.14
N ALA A 595 5.90 11.80 37.32
CA ALA A 595 4.60 11.67 37.97
C ALA A 595 3.63 10.86 37.12
N ALA A 596 3.71 11.00 35.79
CA ALA A 596 2.93 10.20 34.83
C ALA A 596 3.70 8.97 34.34
N SER A 597 5.01 8.89 34.56
CA SER A 597 5.92 7.87 33.96
C SER A 597 5.89 7.93 32.44
N GLU A 598 6.03 9.12 31.86
CA GLU A 598 5.87 9.36 30.43
C GLU A 598 7.00 10.21 29.84
N TRP A 599 7.40 9.86 28.62
CA TRP A 599 8.06 10.77 27.72
C TRP A 599 7.02 11.72 27.12
N GLN A 600 7.31 13.02 27.12
CA GLN A 600 6.41 14.06 26.63
C GLN A 600 7.13 14.97 25.62
N LEU A 601 6.49 15.14 24.45
CA LEU A 601 6.75 16.24 23.55
C LEU A 601 5.69 17.32 23.82
N VAL A 602 6.14 18.51 24.21
CA VAL A 602 5.27 19.68 24.41
C VAL A 602 5.55 20.65 23.29
N VAL A 603 4.52 21.08 22.57
CA VAL A 603 4.59 22.12 21.53
C VAL A 603 3.62 23.25 21.85
N THR A 604 3.96 24.49 21.46
CA THR A 604 3.11 25.66 21.70
C THR A 604 2.62 26.29 20.39
N ASP A 605 1.45 26.92 20.43
CA ASP A 605 0.82 27.59 19.28
C ASP A 605 1.31 29.05 19.08
N GLY A 606 2.33 29.46 19.80
CA GLY A 606 2.91 30.80 19.68
C GLY A 606 3.96 31.08 20.75
N GLY A 607 4.62 32.23 20.65
CA GLY A 607 5.60 32.71 21.61
C GLY A 607 4.97 33.44 22.81
N GLY A 608 5.76 33.53 23.88
CA GLY A 608 5.44 34.34 25.09
C GLY A 608 4.63 33.60 26.16
N PRO A 609 4.48 34.27 27.34
CA PRO A 609 3.83 33.65 28.47
C PRO A 609 2.31 33.47 28.22
N GLY A 610 1.84 32.23 28.20
CA GLY A 610 0.43 31.91 28.03
C GLY A 610 0.06 31.34 26.65
N ALA A 611 1.07 31.03 25.81
CA ALA A 611 0.86 30.20 24.63
C ALA A 611 0.21 28.86 25.00
N ALA A 612 -0.73 28.39 24.19
CA ALA A 612 -1.42 27.11 24.48
C ALA A 612 -0.45 25.95 24.21
N GLU A 613 -0.35 25.04 25.17
CA GLU A 613 0.49 23.85 25.06
C GLU A 613 -0.33 22.67 24.53
N THR A 614 0.22 21.96 23.55
CA THR A 614 -0.21 20.61 23.15
C THR A 614 0.83 19.62 23.66
N VAL A 615 0.37 18.66 24.48
CA VAL A 615 1.24 17.62 25.06
C VAL A 615 0.99 16.30 24.34
N VAL A 616 2.04 15.75 23.75
CA VAL A 616 2.07 14.44 23.11
C VAL A 616 2.87 13.52 24.00
N ALA A 617 2.20 12.54 24.64
CA ALA A 617 2.78 11.71 25.68
C ALA A 617 2.82 10.24 25.33
N ALA A 618 3.87 9.54 25.76
CA ALA A 618 4.07 8.12 25.62
C ALA A 618 4.51 7.48 26.93
N PRO A 619 3.82 6.43 27.41
CA PRO A 619 4.27 5.70 28.58
C PRO A 619 5.65 5.05 28.38
N GLY A 620 6.50 5.13 29.39
CA GLY A 620 7.83 4.52 29.35
C GLY A 620 8.74 5.14 30.41
N ALA A 621 9.64 4.33 30.95
CA ALA A 621 10.65 4.80 31.90
C ALA A 621 11.99 4.98 31.19
N PRO A 622 12.85 5.91 31.67
CA PRO A 622 14.23 5.99 31.22
C PRO A 622 14.96 4.67 31.47
N THR A 623 15.87 4.32 30.58
CA THR A 623 16.66 3.10 30.74
C THR A 623 17.94 3.35 31.52
N ALA A 624 18.55 2.28 32.05
CA ALA A 624 19.82 2.36 32.74
C ALA A 624 21.02 2.65 31.81
N TYR A 625 20.81 2.46 30.47
CA TYR A 625 21.86 2.65 29.46
C TYR A 625 21.72 4.01 28.77
N SER A 626 21.09 4.02 27.61
CA SER A 626 20.79 5.26 26.89
C SER A 626 19.41 5.19 26.23
N ASP A 627 18.78 6.34 26.09
CA ASP A 627 17.58 6.53 25.31
C ASP A 627 17.90 7.49 24.16
N GLU A 628 17.60 7.08 22.93
CA GLU A 628 17.61 7.97 21.78
C GLU A 628 16.21 8.59 21.67
N VAL A 629 16.16 9.91 21.62
CA VAL A 629 14.91 10.67 21.59
C VAL A 629 14.95 11.60 20.38
N VAL A 630 13.94 11.52 19.52
CA VAL A 630 13.83 12.34 18.31
C VAL A 630 12.43 12.94 18.19
N VAL A 631 12.38 14.23 17.89
CA VAL A 631 11.17 14.97 17.51
C VAL A 631 11.16 15.10 16.00
N VAL A 632 10.03 14.83 15.38
CA VAL A 632 9.78 15.11 13.97
C VAL A 632 8.52 15.96 13.87
N TYR A 633 8.66 17.14 13.26
CA TYR A 633 7.53 17.94 12.79
C TYR A 633 7.46 17.87 11.27
N ASP A 634 6.32 17.49 10.74
CA ASP A 634 6.01 17.45 9.31
C ASP A 634 4.90 18.49 9.03
N ASP A 635 5.28 19.64 8.47
CA ASP A 635 4.38 20.73 8.11
C ASP A 635 3.38 20.33 7.02
N SER A 636 3.78 19.41 6.14
CA SER A 636 2.93 18.91 5.07
C SER A 636 1.79 18.01 5.56
N GLU A 637 1.98 17.36 6.72
CA GLU A 637 0.97 16.56 7.40
C GLU A 637 0.31 17.32 8.57
N GLY A 638 0.84 18.51 8.94
CA GLY A 638 0.43 19.23 10.13
C GLY A 638 0.56 18.35 11.37
N ARG A 639 1.70 17.69 11.55
CA ARG A 639 1.85 16.64 12.56
C ARG A 639 3.19 16.68 13.27
N VAL A 640 3.14 16.54 14.60
CA VAL A 640 4.32 16.25 15.42
C VAL A 640 4.35 14.80 15.86
N THR A 641 5.55 14.21 15.89
CA THR A 641 5.77 12.82 16.31
C THR A 641 6.98 12.74 17.24
N LEU A 642 6.81 12.06 18.36
CA LEU A 642 7.88 11.71 19.28
C LEU A 642 8.35 10.30 19.01
N TYR A 643 9.64 10.14 18.81
CA TYR A 643 10.30 8.84 18.71
C TYR A 643 11.19 8.62 19.94
N VAL A 644 11.16 7.39 20.44
CA VAL A 644 12.07 6.92 21.49
C VAL A 644 12.66 5.59 21.02
N LYS A 645 13.99 5.48 21.00
CA LYS A 645 14.73 4.30 20.51
C LYS A 645 14.36 3.88 19.08
N GLY A 646 14.22 4.86 18.20
CA GLY A 646 13.89 4.64 16.79
C GLY A 646 12.45 4.27 16.50
N GLU A 647 11.58 4.15 17.51
CA GLU A 647 10.16 3.83 17.32
C GLU A 647 9.28 5.05 17.61
N ALA A 648 8.27 5.27 16.75
CA ALA A 648 7.27 6.32 16.96
C ALA A 648 6.38 5.93 18.15
N VAL A 649 6.54 6.60 19.28
CA VAL A 649 5.82 6.27 20.52
C VAL A 649 4.57 7.09 20.73
N ALA A 650 4.52 8.32 20.19
CA ALA A 650 3.35 9.20 20.27
C ALA A 650 3.35 10.22 19.13
N GLY A 651 2.19 10.75 18.77
CA GLY A 651 2.06 11.81 17.78
C GLY A 651 0.67 12.45 17.79
N ALA A 652 0.60 13.72 17.39
CA ALA A 652 -0.64 14.48 17.31
C ALA A 652 -0.68 15.37 16.07
N ALA A 653 -1.87 15.72 15.61
CA ALA A 653 -2.05 16.82 14.67
C ALA A 653 -1.63 18.14 15.33
N PHE A 654 -0.88 18.94 14.61
CA PHE A 654 -0.39 20.25 15.06
C PHE A 654 -0.10 21.12 13.84
N ASP A 655 -0.94 22.08 13.60
CA ASP A 655 -0.89 23.02 12.47
C ASP A 655 -0.66 24.48 12.90
N ALA A 656 -0.43 24.69 14.19
CA ALA A 656 -0.22 25.99 14.79
C ALA A 656 1.28 26.30 15.07
N ALA A 657 2.18 25.67 14.30
CA ALA A 657 3.62 25.89 14.45
C ALA A 657 4.01 27.34 14.12
N TRP A 658 4.98 27.89 14.83
CA TRP A 658 5.47 29.24 14.68
C TRP A 658 7.01 29.30 14.66
N SER A 659 7.59 30.32 14.02
CA SER A 659 9.03 30.47 13.91
C SER A 659 9.61 31.04 15.19
N ALA A 660 10.26 30.20 15.98
CA ALA A 660 10.85 30.59 17.25
C ALA A 660 12.26 31.23 17.08
N PRO A 661 12.50 32.41 17.58
CA PRO A 661 13.75 33.13 17.35
C PRO A 661 14.91 32.71 18.27
N GLY A 662 14.67 31.89 19.27
CA GLY A 662 15.68 31.49 20.25
C GLY A 662 16.47 30.24 19.83
N PRO A 663 17.64 30.04 20.47
CA PRO A 663 18.53 28.93 20.13
C PRO A 663 18.04 27.58 20.68
N LEU A 664 18.56 26.50 20.08
CA LEU A 664 18.42 25.16 20.61
C LEU A 664 19.08 25.07 22.00
N GLN A 665 18.39 24.41 22.93
CA GLN A 665 18.83 24.15 24.30
C GLN A 665 18.91 22.65 24.57
N ILE A 666 19.94 22.21 25.25
CA ILE A 666 20.10 20.85 25.75
C ILE A 666 20.15 20.92 27.28
N GLY A 667 19.25 20.18 27.93
CA GLY A 667 19.22 20.03 29.36
C GLY A 667 18.35 21.01 30.12
N ARG A 668 17.54 21.86 29.46
CA ARG A 668 16.55 22.72 30.14
C ARG A 668 15.36 23.05 29.24
N GLY A 669 14.28 23.53 29.83
CA GLY A 669 13.10 24.03 29.12
C GLY A 669 12.38 25.10 29.95
N HIS A 670 11.41 25.79 29.33
CA HIS A 670 10.60 26.78 30.05
C HIS A 670 9.55 26.13 30.94
N THR A 671 9.33 26.78 32.07
CA THR A 671 8.23 26.53 33.03
C THR A 671 7.46 27.83 33.24
N ALA A 672 6.35 27.79 33.95
CA ALA A 672 5.62 29.00 34.34
C ALA A 672 6.48 30.02 35.14
N GLY A 673 7.62 29.62 35.67
CA GLY A 673 8.57 30.46 36.42
C GLY A 673 9.82 30.89 35.64
N GLY A 674 9.87 30.63 34.33
CA GLY A 674 11.06 30.83 33.48
C GLY A 674 11.82 29.51 33.24
N TRP A 675 13.13 29.61 32.96
CA TRP A 675 13.97 28.43 32.74
C TRP A 675 13.97 27.48 33.93
N GLY A 676 13.78 26.16 33.64
CA GLY A 676 13.70 25.11 34.67
C GLY A 676 13.77 23.72 34.04
N GLU A 677 13.22 22.75 34.75
CA GLU A 677 13.23 21.34 34.33
C GLU A 677 14.64 20.84 33.94
N TYR A 678 15.69 21.36 34.60
CA TYR A 678 17.08 21.04 34.30
C TYR A 678 17.32 19.52 34.34
N PHE A 679 17.99 19.03 33.32
CA PHE A 679 18.26 17.59 33.14
C PHE A 679 19.44 17.15 34.02
N HIS A 680 19.29 16.04 34.71
CA HIS A 680 20.36 15.40 35.46
C HIS A 680 20.77 14.09 34.75
N GLY A 681 21.92 14.12 34.09
CA GLY A 681 22.42 13.00 33.33
C GLY A 681 23.43 13.33 32.25
N GLY A 682 23.59 12.44 31.30
CA GLY A 682 24.48 12.63 30.17
C GLY A 682 23.70 12.86 28.86
N ALA A 683 24.30 13.61 27.94
CA ALA A 683 23.76 13.81 26.59
C ALA A 683 24.87 13.71 25.53
N ASP A 684 24.55 13.17 24.38
CA ASP A 684 25.46 12.99 23.24
C ASP A 684 24.73 12.87 21.92
N THR A 685 25.46 12.82 20.80
CA THR A 685 24.98 12.52 19.45
C THR A 685 23.77 13.37 19.09
N VAL A 686 23.93 14.69 19.12
CA VAL A 686 22.86 15.63 18.75
C VAL A 686 22.86 15.82 17.23
N ARG A 687 21.70 15.63 16.61
CA ARG A 687 21.49 15.83 15.15
C ARG A 687 20.28 16.70 14.92
N VAL A 688 20.42 17.64 14.00
CA VAL A 688 19.36 18.58 13.62
C VAL A 688 19.19 18.59 12.12
N PHE A 689 17.98 18.40 11.68
CA PHE A 689 17.62 18.40 10.26
C PHE A 689 16.54 19.44 9.97
N ASN A 690 16.75 20.21 8.90
CA ASN A 690 15.64 20.85 8.21
C ASN A 690 14.88 19.78 7.46
N GLY A 691 13.62 19.52 7.82
CA GLY A 691 12.78 18.52 7.22
C GLY A 691 12.42 17.35 8.13
N ALA A 692 11.31 16.73 7.78
CA ALA A 692 10.79 15.56 8.49
C ALA A 692 11.56 14.30 8.09
N LEU A 693 12.20 13.65 9.05
CA LEU A 693 12.80 12.33 8.87
C LEU A 693 11.71 11.26 8.75
N THR A 694 11.89 10.32 7.85
CA THR A 694 11.07 9.11 7.79
C THR A 694 11.36 8.19 8.97
N ALA A 695 10.41 7.31 9.31
CA ALA A 695 10.61 6.32 10.39
C ALA A 695 11.85 5.42 10.16
N SER A 696 12.20 5.13 8.92
CA SER A 696 13.41 4.37 8.60
C SER A 696 14.71 5.16 8.85
N GLN A 697 14.70 6.47 8.56
CA GLN A 697 15.82 7.36 8.87
C GLN A 697 15.97 7.54 10.37
N VAL A 698 14.87 7.70 11.12
CA VAL A 698 14.94 7.81 12.59
C VAL A 698 15.55 6.57 13.22
N ARG A 699 15.25 5.35 12.74
CA ARG A 699 15.92 4.13 13.23
C ARG A 699 17.43 4.09 13.02
N SER A 700 17.93 4.90 12.12
CA SER A 700 19.36 5.05 11.84
C SER A 700 19.91 6.40 12.27
N PHE A 701 19.19 7.14 13.12
CA PHE A 701 19.42 8.54 13.45
C PHE A 701 20.87 8.84 13.86
N ALA A 702 21.45 8.05 14.74
CA ALA A 702 22.82 8.23 15.21
C ALA A 702 23.89 8.14 14.10
N TYR A 703 23.58 7.48 13.00
CA TYR A 703 24.50 7.25 11.86
C TYR A 703 24.25 8.19 10.68
N LEU A 704 23.25 9.08 10.77
CA LEU A 704 22.98 10.07 9.73
C LEU A 704 24.06 11.19 9.79
N SER A 705 24.77 11.40 8.68
CA SER A 705 25.88 12.35 8.55
C SER A 705 25.69 13.30 7.37
#